data_4abae4844cbf0551298f4b75b4df93a6
#
_entry.id   4abae4844cbf0551298f4b75b4df93a6
#
_cell.length_a   1.000
_cell.length_b   1.000
_cell.length_c   1.000
_cell.angle_alpha   90.00
_cell.angle_beta   90.00
_cell.angle_gamma   90.00
#
_symmetry.space_group_name_H-M   'P 1'
#
loop_
_entity.id
_entity.type
_entity.pdbx_description
1 polymer ?
#
loop_
_entity_poly.entity_id
_entity_poly.type
_entity_poly.pdbx_seq_one_letter_code
_entity_poly.pdbx_strand_id
1 'polypeptide(L)'
;MSYLDNYIERIKNKGNRALADAINKTVSDIVPQYISNFSFRDHVVSLLVGDVQSGKTSHMFGLMCAAADEGFVNFVLLTTDNILLQQQTYKRAEKDLSDFCICDENDYLKFVQNNMKKPAVIVLKKNGRILKQWKNNLSSTNFVAGNPLFIVDDEADAASLNTKVNKNTQSTINKNLEEIKKTTTSSVYMEVTGTPQSILLQTVKSGWKPYFIYYFRPGKGYLGGNFFFPPEVPPYIVLTDNEEATDILNDEEFPENGLKVALVTHLLTSAHIMLSGGEVCNFLIHPSMKTDQHKGFAEKIGEYLNEILYSYEEDVTKSFFKSIYDKLKETKSKMVDFNEAYEYIIDQMKNDRISILVLNSFSSYEENTQYDKGLNILVGGNSLGRGVTFPQLQTIYYCRVAKSPQADTMWQHARMFGYDRDPDLMRVFMPPKLFKLFSDINRTNNIIIKQIENANNGNDIKIFYPTGLKPTRKNVLDKKSVGVYSGGVNYFPFYPVNKDINALDEILSAFENDIYSVNLKLITRILDLLDSETEDWNAKVFKGFINSMLAENPSAQGKLIIRRNRDIAKGTGTLLSPNDRKLGDEYKEEVVLTIYKVTGNKGWNGKQLWIPNIKLPGESVYYSGEGMPQDGSSKSNYQYDLKVDLDKVSESPASYCCNNKKNI
;
A
#
# COMPACT_ATOMS: atom_id res chain seq x y z
N MET A 1 20.09 -11.67 -31.24
CA MET A 1 19.39 -10.77 -30.31
C MET A 1 19.17 -11.49 -29.00
N SER A 2 19.36 -10.81 -27.88
CA SER A 2 19.07 -11.36 -26.58
C SER A 2 17.55 -11.49 -26.34
N TYR A 3 17.14 -12.26 -25.35
CA TYR A 3 15.71 -12.36 -24.99
C TYR A 3 15.15 -10.98 -24.59
N LEU A 4 15.94 -10.19 -23.89
CA LEU A 4 15.56 -8.83 -23.50
C LEU A 4 15.40 -7.93 -24.71
N ASP A 5 16.35 -7.92 -25.66
CA ASP A 5 16.26 -7.07 -26.86
C ASP A 5 14.99 -7.38 -27.66
N ASN A 6 14.71 -8.68 -27.88
CA ASN A 6 13.50 -9.13 -28.57
C ASN A 6 12.22 -8.67 -27.86
N TYR A 7 12.20 -8.74 -26.53
CA TYR A 7 11.06 -8.30 -25.74
C TYR A 7 10.85 -6.78 -25.83
N ILE A 8 11.92 -6.02 -25.68
CA ILE A 8 11.88 -4.54 -25.76
C ILE A 8 11.44 -4.08 -27.15
N GLU A 9 11.91 -4.74 -28.21
CA GLU A 9 11.50 -4.41 -29.56
C GLU A 9 10.01 -4.69 -29.80
N ARG A 10 9.48 -5.80 -29.28
CA ARG A 10 8.03 -6.08 -29.29
C ARG A 10 7.20 -5.00 -28.59
N ILE A 11 7.66 -4.49 -27.45
CA ILE A 11 6.98 -3.39 -26.75
C ILE A 11 7.02 -2.10 -27.57
N LYS A 12 8.16 -1.76 -28.19
CA LYS A 12 8.30 -0.59 -29.07
C LYS A 12 7.39 -0.68 -30.28
N ASN A 13 7.29 -1.86 -30.91
CA ASN A 13 6.43 -2.11 -32.05
C ASN A 13 4.94 -2.00 -31.76
N LYS A 14 4.53 -2.20 -30.48
CA LYS A 14 3.17 -1.90 -30.00
C LYS A 14 2.94 -0.41 -29.72
N GLY A 15 3.88 0.48 -30.06
CA GLY A 15 3.77 1.93 -29.86
C GLY A 15 4.17 2.41 -28.44
N ASN A 16 4.59 1.51 -27.54
CA ASN A 16 4.84 1.82 -26.13
C ASN A 16 6.33 2.10 -25.82
N ARG A 17 6.93 3.08 -26.52
CA ARG A 17 8.36 3.42 -26.33
C ARG A 17 8.69 3.81 -24.89
N ALA A 18 7.84 4.62 -24.27
CA ALA A 18 8.07 5.05 -22.87
C ALA A 18 8.11 3.88 -21.88
N LEU A 19 7.24 2.87 -22.09
CA LEU A 19 7.27 1.64 -21.28
C LEU A 19 8.56 0.83 -21.55
N ALA A 20 8.98 0.72 -22.80
CA ALA A 20 10.22 0.03 -23.16
C ALA A 20 11.44 0.69 -22.47
N ASP A 21 11.50 2.01 -22.47
CA ASP A 21 12.59 2.76 -21.81
C ASP A 21 12.55 2.57 -20.28
N ALA A 22 11.37 2.58 -19.67
CA ALA A 22 11.19 2.32 -18.24
C ALA A 22 11.63 0.90 -17.85
N ILE A 23 11.29 -0.11 -18.66
CA ILE A 23 11.73 -1.50 -18.46
C ILE A 23 13.24 -1.59 -18.58
N ASN A 24 13.84 -1.02 -19.63
CA ASN A 24 15.31 -1.00 -19.81
C ASN A 24 16.01 -0.38 -18.61
N LYS A 25 15.49 0.72 -18.08
CA LYS A 25 16.04 1.34 -16.87
C LYS A 25 16.00 0.37 -15.68
N THR A 26 14.85 -0.24 -15.41
CA THR A 26 14.70 -1.21 -14.32
C THR A 26 15.69 -2.37 -14.46
N VAL A 27 15.82 -2.91 -15.66
CA VAL A 27 16.75 -4.01 -15.96
C VAL A 27 18.21 -3.57 -15.77
N SER A 28 18.59 -2.40 -16.31
CA SER A 28 19.95 -1.87 -16.19
C SER A 28 20.36 -1.58 -14.74
N ASP A 29 19.41 -1.25 -13.89
CA ASP A 29 19.68 -0.99 -12.47
C ASP A 29 19.76 -2.29 -11.65
N ILE A 30 18.94 -3.31 -11.94
CA ILE A 30 18.84 -4.54 -11.15
C ILE A 30 19.85 -5.61 -11.61
N VAL A 31 19.96 -5.85 -12.91
CA VAL A 31 20.68 -7.02 -13.44
C VAL A 31 22.15 -7.01 -13.08
N PRO A 32 22.94 -5.93 -13.31
CA PRO A 32 24.36 -5.93 -13.00
C PRO A 32 24.66 -6.11 -11.51
N GLN A 33 23.78 -5.65 -10.65
CA GLN A 33 24.00 -5.67 -9.20
C GLN A 33 23.58 -6.98 -8.55
N TYR A 34 22.49 -7.60 -9.02
CA TYR A 34 21.83 -8.68 -8.28
C TYR A 34 21.62 -9.96 -9.08
N ILE A 35 21.52 -9.90 -10.41
CA ILE A 35 21.29 -11.10 -11.25
C ILE A 35 22.59 -11.60 -11.83
N SER A 36 23.39 -10.74 -12.49
CA SER A 36 24.70 -11.15 -13.07
C SER A 36 25.71 -11.58 -11.99
N ASN A 37 25.60 -11.02 -10.78
CA ASN A 37 26.45 -11.36 -9.63
C ASN A 37 25.84 -12.46 -8.74
N PHE A 38 24.79 -13.12 -9.17
CA PHE A 38 24.17 -14.21 -8.41
C PHE A 38 25.14 -15.38 -8.24
N SER A 39 25.29 -15.85 -7.00
CA SER A 39 26.33 -16.83 -6.65
C SER A 39 26.04 -18.25 -7.15
N PHE A 40 24.83 -18.56 -7.59
CA PHE A 40 24.34 -19.89 -7.93
C PHE A 40 24.46 -20.94 -6.79
N ARG A 41 24.60 -20.47 -5.55
CA ARG A 41 24.75 -21.31 -4.35
C ARG A 41 23.67 -21.06 -3.29
N ASP A 42 22.97 -19.96 -3.40
CA ASP A 42 22.06 -19.46 -2.37
C ASP A 42 20.62 -19.34 -2.87
N HIS A 43 19.68 -19.28 -1.93
CA HIS A 43 18.29 -18.90 -2.18
C HIS A 43 18.09 -17.47 -1.71
N VAL A 44 18.00 -16.53 -2.65
CA VAL A 44 17.81 -15.12 -2.33
C VAL A 44 16.35 -14.68 -2.54
N VAL A 45 15.87 -13.80 -1.67
CA VAL A 45 14.56 -13.13 -1.82
C VAL A 45 14.80 -11.68 -2.19
N SER A 46 14.06 -11.15 -3.12
CA SER A 46 14.12 -9.75 -3.55
C SER A 46 12.73 -9.15 -3.66
N LEU A 47 12.62 -7.84 -3.63
CA LEU A 47 11.35 -7.13 -3.71
C LEU A 47 11.39 -6.07 -4.83
N LEU A 48 10.49 -6.24 -5.79
CA LEU A 48 10.21 -5.26 -6.83
C LEU A 48 8.91 -4.50 -6.46
N VAL A 49 9.05 -3.24 -6.17
CA VAL A 49 7.92 -2.36 -5.84
C VAL A 49 7.56 -1.50 -7.06
N GLY A 50 6.28 -1.48 -7.39
CA GLY A 50 5.74 -0.57 -8.40
C GLY A 50 4.32 -0.18 -8.04
N ASP A 51 3.92 1.03 -8.35
CA ASP A 51 2.58 1.53 -8.01
C ASP A 51 1.45 0.61 -8.51
N VAL A 52 0.28 0.72 -7.90
CA VAL A 52 -0.90 -0.04 -8.32
C VAL A 52 -1.25 0.32 -9.78
N GLN A 53 -1.36 -0.68 -10.65
CA GLN A 53 -1.63 -0.53 -12.10
C GLN A 53 -0.55 0.27 -12.87
N SER A 54 0.70 0.28 -12.40
CA SER A 54 1.84 0.96 -13.03
C SER A 54 2.56 0.17 -14.12
N GLY A 55 2.06 -1.02 -14.47
CA GLY A 55 2.69 -1.88 -15.48
C GLY A 55 3.67 -2.92 -14.92
N LYS A 56 3.55 -3.32 -13.65
CA LYS A 56 4.39 -4.32 -12.98
C LYS A 56 4.65 -5.57 -13.82
N THR A 57 3.61 -6.13 -14.46
CA THR A 57 3.75 -7.33 -15.30
C THR A 57 4.77 -7.16 -16.43
N SER A 58 4.83 -5.99 -17.05
CA SER A 58 5.81 -5.72 -18.12
C SER A 58 7.24 -5.65 -17.60
N HIS A 59 7.44 -5.09 -16.42
CA HIS A 59 8.75 -5.07 -15.76
C HIS A 59 9.19 -6.47 -15.32
N MET A 60 8.26 -7.30 -14.79
CA MET A 60 8.52 -8.70 -14.48
C MET A 60 9.01 -9.47 -15.71
N PHE A 61 8.33 -9.32 -16.84
CA PHE A 61 8.72 -10.00 -18.08
C PHE A 61 10.08 -9.52 -18.59
N GLY A 62 10.38 -8.22 -18.51
CA GLY A 62 11.70 -7.67 -18.85
C GLY A 62 12.81 -8.27 -18.00
N LEU A 63 12.59 -8.38 -16.68
CA LEU A 63 13.55 -9.01 -15.76
C LEU A 63 13.71 -10.52 -16.01
N MET A 64 12.63 -11.23 -16.36
CA MET A 64 12.71 -12.65 -16.73
C MET A 64 13.50 -12.84 -18.03
N CYS A 65 13.29 -11.97 -19.03
CA CYS A 65 14.09 -11.99 -20.26
C CYS A 65 15.59 -11.75 -19.98
N ALA A 66 15.89 -10.74 -19.17
CA ALA A 66 17.27 -10.45 -18.78
C ALA A 66 17.89 -11.58 -17.95
N ALA A 67 17.14 -12.20 -17.04
CA ALA A 67 17.61 -13.36 -16.30
C ALA A 67 17.87 -14.58 -17.24
N ALA A 68 17.07 -14.74 -18.30
CA ALA A 68 17.33 -15.77 -19.31
C ALA A 68 18.61 -15.50 -20.10
N ASP A 69 18.92 -14.23 -20.39
CA ASP A 69 20.19 -13.83 -20.98
C ASP A 69 21.38 -14.13 -20.05
N GLU A 70 21.19 -14.12 -18.74
CA GLU A 70 22.18 -14.49 -17.70
C GLU A 70 22.20 -16.01 -17.39
N GLY A 71 21.47 -16.82 -18.15
CA GLY A 71 21.54 -18.29 -18.08
C GLY A 71 20.47 -18.96 -17.22
N PHE A 72 19.46 -18.24 -16.70
CA PHE A 72 18.31 -18.89 -16.09
C PHE A 72 17.43 -19.55 -17.15
N VAL A 73 17.08 -20.81 -16.93
CA VAL A 73 16.28 -21.61 -17.87
C VAL A 73 14.92 -22.03 -17.32
N ASN A 74 14.75 -21.98 -16.01
CA ASN A 74 13.51 -22.38 -15.34
C ASN A 74 12.91 -21.20 -14.59
N PHE A 75 11.68 -20.85 -14.95
CA PHE A 75 10.94 -19.73 -14.33
C PHE A 75 9.60 -20.23 -13.77
N VAL A 76 9.22 -19.75 -12.59
CA VAL A 76 7.88 -19.91 -12.02
C VAL A 76 7.26 -18.54 -11.87
N LEU A 77 6.14 -18.31 -12.50
CA LEU A 77 5.35 -17.08 -12.36
C LEU A 77 4.09 -17.38 -11.52
N LEU A 78 4.07 -16.86 -10.32
CA LEU A 78 2.97 -17.04 -9.36
C LEU A 78 1.95 -15.93 -9.52
N THR A 79 0.67 -16.32 -9.62
CA THR A 79 -0.46 -15.39 -9.63
C THR A 79 -1.33 -15.60 -8.37
N THR A 80 -2.30 -14.73 -8.13
CA THR A 80 -3.28 -14.94 -7.07
C THR A 80 -4.10 -16.21 -7.30
N ASP A 81 -4.85 -16.69 -6.30
CA ASP A 81 -5.74 -17.87 -6.44
C ASP A 81 -7.05 -17.50 -7.15
N ASN A 82 -6.94 -16.78 -8.27
CA ASN A 82 -8.04 -16.40 -9.15
C ASN A 82 -7.80 -16.97 -10.55
N ILE A 83 -8.76 -17.73 -11.05
CA ILE A 83 -8.67 -18.43 -12.35
C ILE A 83 -8.54 -17.42 -13.50
N LEU A 84 -9.32 -16.35 -13.46
CA LEU A 84 -9.32 -15.34 -14.53
C LEU A 84 -7.97 -14.62 -14.64
N LEU A 85 -7.40 -14.23 -13.49
CA LEU A 85 -6.10 -13.57 -13.45
C LEU A 85 -4.98 -14.48 -13.91
N GLN A 86 -5.03 -15.76 -13.52
CA GLN A 86 -4.04 -16.74 -13.99
C GLN A 86 -4.13 -16.91 -15.52
N GLN A 87 -5.33 -17.04 -16.07
CA GLN A 87 -5.54 -17.15 -17.53
C GLN A 87 -5.12 -15.90 -18.28
N GLN A 88 -5.43 -14.70 -17.75
CA GLN A 88 -4.97 -13.44 -18.34
C GLN A 88 -3.45 -13.34 -18.34
N THR A 89 -2.81 -13.69 -17.21
CA THR A 89 -1.33 -13.67 -17.09
C THR A 89 -0.71 -14.72 -18.03
N TYR A 90 -1.27 -15.92 -18.12
CA TYR A 90 -0.83 -16.97 -19.02
C TYR A 90 -0.88 -16.50 -20.49
N LYS A 91 -2.05 -16.05 -20.97
CA LYS A 91 -2.23 -15.54 -22.34
C LYS A 91 -1.29 -14.37 -22.64
N ARG A 92 -1.07 -13.49 -21.65
CA ARG A 92 -0.14 -12.37 -21.80
C ARG A 92 1.31 -12.87 -21.90
N ALA A 93 1.68 -13.86 -21.10
CA ALA A 93 3.01 -14.48 -21.20
C ALA A 93 3.22 -15.16 -22.56
N GLU A 94 2.24 -15.91 -23.06
CA GLU A 94 2.32 -16.51 -24.41
C GLU A 94 2.56 -15.47 -25.51
N LYS A 95 1.86 -14.33 -25.42
CA LYS A 95 1.96 -13.24 -26.39
C LYS A 95 3.27 -12.47 -26.29
N ASP A 96 3.68 -12.13 -25.06
CA ASP A 96 4.77 -11.20 -24.81
C ASP A 96 6.14 -11.89 -24.66
N LEU A 97 6.17 -13.16 -24.24
CA LEU A 97 7.37 -14.01 -24.08
C LEU A 97 7.40 -15.14 -25.12
N SER A 98 7.15 -14.84 -26.40
CA SER A 98 7.06 -15.84 -27.48
C SER A 98 8.31 -16.68 -27.70
N ASP A 99 9.48 -16.21 -27.21
CA ASP A 99 10.75 -16.94 -27.28
C ASP A 99 10.90 -17.99 -26.18
N PHE A 100 9.97 -18.02 -25.22
CA PHE A 100 9.93 -18.95 -24.09
C PHE A 100 8.96 -20.10 -24.33
N CYS A 101 9.13 -21.18 -23.57
CA CYS A 101 8.15 -22.25 -23.46
C CYS A 101 7.20 -21.89 -22.30
N ILE A 102 5.99 -21.44 -22.61
CA ILE A 102 5.00 -21.04 -21.59
C ILE A 102 4.15 -22.26 -21.24
N CYS A 103 4.11 -22.59 -19.96
CA CYS A 103 3.36 -23.72 -19.40
C CYS A 103 2.33 -23.22 -18.39
N ASP A 104 1.15 -23.80 -18.39
CA ASP A 104 0.15 -23.61 -17.33
C ASP A 104 0.27 -24.68 -16.23
N GLU A 105 -0.64 -24.68 -15.29
CA GLU A 105 -0.66 -25.62 -14.16
C GLU A 105 -0.82 -27.09 -14.57
N ASN A 106 -1.30 -27.39 -15.79
CA ASN A 106 -1.54 -28.73 -16.33
C ASN A 106 -0.45 -29.17 -17.32
N ASP A 107 0.43 -28.28 -17.74
CA ASP A 107 1.40 -28.50 -18.83
C ASP A 107 2.71 -29.18 -18.40
N TYR A 108 2.67 -30.07 -17.41
CA TYR A 108 3.89 -30.76 -16.95
C TYR A 108 4.62 -31.52 -18.08
N LEU A 109 3.88 -32.21 -18.95
CA LEU A 109 4.49 -32.94 -20.08
C LEU A 109 5.15 -31.98 -21.06
N LYS A 110 4.55 -30.82 -21.35
CA LYS A 110 5.11 -29.77 -22.20
C LYS A 110 6.42 -29.22 -21.59
N PHE A 111 6.46 -29.00 -20.28
CA PHE A 111 7.64 -28.58 -19.56
C PHE A 111 8.78 -29.62 -19.69
N VAL A 112 8.50 -30.90 -19.44
CA VAL A 112 9.51 -31.98 -19.55
C VAL A 112 10.00 -32.14 -20.98
N GLN A 113 9.11 -32.10 -21.98
CA GLN A 113 9.45 -32.23 -23.40
C GLN A 113 10.29 -31.04 -23.93
N ASN A 114 10.10 -29.84 -23.35
CA ASN A 114 10.95 -28.69 -23.66
C ASN A 114 12.40 -28.96 -23.31
N ASN A 115 12.67 -29.67 -22.21
CA ASN A 115 14.01 -30.12 -21.79
C ASN A 115 15.09 -29.03 -21.99
N MET A 116 14.82 -27.82 -21.50
CA MET A 116 15.72 -26.64 -21.59
C MET A 116 16.05 -26.15 -23.02
N LYS A 117 15.34 -26.61 -24.06
CA LYS A 117 15.54 -26.09 -25.43
C LYS A 117 15.25 -24.58 -25.54
N LYS A 118 14.32 -24.11 -24.73
CA LYS A 118 13.99 -22.69 -24.50
C LYS A 118 13.85 -22.48 -23.00
N PRO A 119 14.07 -21.25 -22.50
CA PRO A 119 13.67 -20.92 -21.14
C PRO A 119 12.18 -21.23 -20.94
N ALA A 120 11.83 -21.90 -19.87
CA ALA A 120 10.47 -22.31 -19.59
C ALA A 120 9.84 -21.45 -18.47
N VAL A 121 8.63 -20.96 -18.69
CA VAL A 121 7.84 -20.21 -17.68
C VAL A 121 6.62 -21.04 -17.30
N ILE A 122 6.50 -21.35 -16.02
CA ILE A 122 5.37 -22.10 -15.46
C ILE A 122 4.47 -21.12 -14.71
N VAL A 123 3.27 -20.86 -15.22
CA VAL A 123 2.31 -19.91 -14.65
C VAL A 123 1.36 -20.62 -13.69
N LEU A 124 1.50 -20.37 -12.40
CA LEU A 124 0.79 -21.08 -11.32
C LEU A 124 -0.06 -20.14 -10.46
N LYS A 125 -1.24 -20.61 -10.07
CA LYS A 125 -2.02 -19.99 -9.00
C LYS A 125 -1.40 -20.30 -7.63
N LYS A 126 -1.47 -19.34 -6.70
CA LYS A 126 -1.11 -19.54 -5.29
C LYS A 126 -2.17 -20.39 -4.56
N ASN A 127 -2.34 -21.61 -5.02
CA ASN A 127 -3.23 -22.62 -4.47
C ASN A 127 -2.43 -23.78 -3.88
N GLY A 128 -2.77 -24.18 -2.65
CA GLY A 128 -1.98 -25.18 -1.91
C GLY A 128 -1.86 -26.54 -2.61
N ARG A 129 -2.89 -26.98 -3.36
CA ARG A 129 -2.87 -28.23 -4.13
C ARG A 129 -1.97 -28.14 -5.36
N ILE A 130 -2.10 -27.06 -6.12
CA ILE A 130 -1.32 -26.81 -7.34
C ILE A 130 0.16 -26.66 -7.01
N LEU A 131 0.48 -25.82 -6.01
CA LEU A 131 1.87 -25.63 -5.56
C LEU A 131 2.51 -26.93 -5.07
N LYS A 132 1.78 -27.76 -4.31
CA LYS A 132 2.26 -29.09 -3.89
C LYS A 132 2.51 -30.01 -5.07
N GLN A 133 1.63 -30.03 -6.06
CA GLN A 133 1.79 -30.82 -7.28
C GLN A 133 3.04 -30.39 -8.05
N TRP A 134 3.22 -29.08 -8.29
CA TRP A 134 4.36 -28.57 -9.03
C TRP A 134 5.68 -28.69 -8.26
N LYS A 135 5.66 -28.58 -6.94
CA LYS A 135 6.83 -28.93 -6.12
C LYS A 135 7.30 -30.37 -6.39
N ASN A 136 6.36 -31.33 -6.43
CA ASN A 136 6.69 -32.73 -6.74
C ASN A 136 7.20 -32.88 -8.19
N ASN A 137 6.53 -32.24 -9.16
CA ASN A 137 6.92 -32.25 -10.57
C ASN A 137 8.34 -31.71 -10.77
N LEU A 138 8.68 -30.57 -10.18
CA LEU A 138 10.02 -29.99 -10.24
C LEU A 138 11.07 -30.90 -9.60
N SER A 139 10.77 -31.47 -8.43
CA SER A 139 11.68 -32.38 -7.72
C SER A 139 11.93 -33.70 -8.47
N SER A 140 10.99 -34.15 -9.28
CA SER A 140 11.13 -35.37 -10.08
C SER A 140 11.74 -35.16 -11.46
N THR A 141 11.99 -33.92 -11.86
CA THR A 141 12.52 -33.57 -13.17
C THR A 141 14.03 -33.42 -13.11
N ASN A 142 14.77 -34.34 -13.74
CA ASN A 142 16.24 -34.46 -13.62
C ASN A 142 17.04 -33.19 -13.92
N PHE A 143 16.61 -32.36 -14.89
CA PHE A 143 17.32 -31.15 -15.26
C PHE A 143 17.03 -29.96 -14.35
N VAL A 144 16.10 -30.04 -13.39
CA VAL A 144 15.73 -28.92 -12.53
C VAL A 144 16.74 -28.74 -11.40
N ALA A 145 17.13 -29.80 -10.72
CA ALA A 145 17.96 -29.72 -9.51
C ALA A 145 19.28 -28.98 -9.67
N GLY A 146 19.96 -29.12 -10.82
CA GLY A 146 21.26 -28.51 -11.11
C GLY A 146 21.18 -27.11 -11.74
N ASN A 147 19.98 -26.60 -12.05
CA ASN A 147 19.79 -25.32 -12.68
C ASN A 147 19.07 -24.35 -11.73
N PRO A 148 19.47 -23.06 -11.68
CA PRO A 148 18.82 -22.10 -10.81
C PRO A 148 17.36 -21.88 -11.21
N LEU A 149 16.51 -21.65 -10.20
CA LEU A 149 15.10 -21.35 -10.40
C LEU A 149 14.88 -19.83 -10.18
N PHE A 150 14.22 -19.20 -11.15
CA PHE A 150 13.78 -17.81 -11.02
C PHE A 150 12.28 -17.78 -10.77
N ILE A 151 11.88 -17.38 -9.56
CA ILE A 151 10.48 -17.33 -9.14
C ILE A 151 10.06 -15.87 -9.10
N VAL A 152 8.98 -15.54 -9.81
CA VAL A 152 8.33 -14.22 -9.76
C VAL A 152 6.97 -14.39 -9.09
N ASP A 153 6.78 -13.70 -8.00
CA ASP A 153 5.57 -13.76 -7.18
C ASP A 153 4.78 -12.45 -7.31
N ASP A 154 3.82 -12.44 -8.24
CA ASP A 154 2.95 -11.27 -8.44
C ASP A 154 1.93 -11.15 -7.31
N GLU A 155 1.72 -9.94 -6.81
CA GLU A 155 0.91 -9.66 -5.61
C GLU A 155 1.37 -10.50 -4.39
N ALA A 156 2.68 -10.49 -4.12
CA ALA A 156 3.31 -11.31 -3.08
C ALA A 156 2.76 -11.02 -1.67
N ASP A 157 2.31 -9.80 -1.40
CA ASP A 157 1.68 -9.40 -0.15
C ASP A 157 0.31 -10.09 0.10
N ALA A 158 -0.32 -10.69 -0.95
CA ALA A 158 -1.66 -11.25 -0.85
C ALA A 158 -1.75 -12.58 -0.10
N ALA A 159 -1.03 -13.60 -0.55
CA ALA A 159 -1.19 -14.97 -0.06
C ALA A 159 0.13 -15.69 0.27
N SER A 160 1.27 -15.15 -0.17
CA SER A 160 2.58 -15.81 -0.07
C SER A 160 3.13 -15.80 1.35
N LEU A 161 2.84 -14.78 2.13
CA LEU A 161 3.30 -14.62 3.50
C LEU A 161 2.65 -15.63 4.45
N ASN A 162 3.36 -15.96 5.52
CA ASN A 162 2.86 -16.90 6.52
C ASN A 162 1.74 -16.30 7.38
N THR A 163 0.50 -16.68 7.12
CA THR A 163 -0.69 -16.25 7.91
C THR A 163 -0.83 -16.95 9.27
N LYS A 164 0.06 -17.87 9.60
CA LYS A 164 0.07 -18.62 10.87
C LYS A 164 1.30 -18.34 11.73
N VAL A 165 2.05 -17.27 11.43
CA VAL A 165 3.29 -16.90 12.13
C VAL A 165 3.08 -16.82 13.64
N ASN A 166 1.98 -16.24 14.09
CA ASN A 166 1.66 -16.10 15.53
C ASN A 166 1.17 -17.41 16.20
N LYS A 167 0.99 -18.49 15.42
CA LYS A 167 0.67 -19.83 15.93
C LYS A 167 1.88 -20.76 15.96
N ASN A 168 3.09 -20.21 15.70
CA ASN A 168 4.34 -20.97 15.54
C ASN A 168 4.23 -22.12 14.52
N THR A 169 3.42 -21.93 13.48
CA THR A 169 3.22 -22.89 12.37
C THR A 169 3.27 -22.13 11.04
N GLN A 170 3.38 -22.88 9.97
CA GLN A 170 3.45 -22.31 8.62
C GLN A 170 2.13 -22.53 7.87
N SER A 171 1.69 -21.54 7.08
CA SER A 171 0.54 -21.70 6.19
C SER A 171 0.92 -22.61 5.02
N THR A 172 -0.06 -23.35 4.48
CA THR A 172 0.16 -24.33 3.41
C THR A 172 0.81 -23.70 2.18
N ILE A 173 0.35 -22.52 1.77
CA ILE A 173 0.90 -21.82 0.61
C ILE A 173 2.36 -21.43 0.88
N ASN A 174 2.64 -20.74 1.97
CA ASN A 174 3.98 -20.30 2.33
C ASN A 174 4.96 -21.50 2.44
N LYS A 175 4.54 -22.61 3.06
CA LYS A 175 5.33 -23.84 3.13
C LYS A 175 5.66 -24.40 1.74
N ASN A 176 4.65 -24.52 0.87
CA ASN A 176 4.87 -25.07 -0.48
C ASN A 176 5.78 -24.15 -1.31
N LEU A 177 5.69 -22.83 -1.17
CA LEU A 177 6.58 -21.88 -1.84
C LEU A 177 8.03 -22.04 -1.37
N GLU A 178 8.23 -22.22 -0.07
CA GLU A 178 9.56 -22.49 0.47
C GLU A 178 10.11 -23.84 -0.03
N GLU A 179 9.26 -24.85 -0.13
CA GLU A 179 9.64 -26.17 -0.69
C GLU A 179 9.96 -26.08 -2.18
N ILE A 180 9.24 -25.23 -2.96
CA ILE A 180 9.53 -24.98 -4.39
C ILE A 180 10.91 -24.32 -4.54
N LYS A 181 11.24 -23.31 -3.76
CA LYS A 181 12.61 -22.71 -3.77
C LYS A 181 13.70 -23.77 -3.63
N LYS A 182 13.47 -24.75 -2.77
CA LYS A 182 14.43 -25.81 -2.41
C LYS A 182 14.44 -27.01 -3.38
N THR A 183 13.65 -26.99 -4.48
CA THR A 183 13.72 -28.04 -5.51
C THR A 183 15.02 -27.95 -6.33
N THR A 184 15.72 -26.86 -6.24
CA THR A 184 17.00 -26.59 -6.89
C THR A 184 18.06 -26.20 -5.84
N THR A 185 19.34 -26.22 -6.24
CA THR A 185 20.44 -25.83 -5.36
C THR A 185 20.49 -24.33 -5.11
N SER A 186 19.88 -23.55 -5.96
CA SER A 186 19.86 -22.07 -5.84
C SER A 186 18.61 -21.48 -6.49
N SER A 187 18.15 -20.35 -5.99
CA SER A 187 16.99 -19.64 -6.58
C SER A 187 17.02 -18.15 -6.31
N VAL A 188 16.45 -17.40 -7.24
CA VAL A 188 16.03 -16.02 -7.03
C VAL A 188 14.52 -16.01 -6.87
N TYR A 189 14.02 -15.56 -5.72
CA TYR A 189 12.59 -15.35 -5.45
C TYR A 189 12.30 -13.86 -5.46
N MET A 190 11.64 -13.38 -6.49
CA MET A 190 11.29 -11.97 -6.66
C MET A 190 9.83 -11.73 -6.25
N GLU A 191 9.64 -11.15 -5.09
CA GLU A 191 8.36 -10.64 -4.64
C GLU A 191 8.01 -9.38 -5.42
N VAL A 192 6.79 -9.27 -5.95
CA VAL A 192 6.32 -8.09 -6.70
C VAL A 192 5.02 -7.59 -6.11
N THR A 193 4.95 -6.30 -5.78
CA THR A 193 3.73 -5.72 -5.20
C THR A 193 3.64 -4.21 -5.41
N GLY A 194 2.41 -3.68 -5.34
CA GLY A 194 2.12 -2.26 -5.23
C GLY A 194 1.90 -1.78 -3.78
N THR A 195 1.92 -2.72 -2.81
CA THR A 195 1.68 -2.45 -1.39
C THR A 195 2.67 -3.22 -0.52
N PRO A 196 3.92 -2.73 -0.41
CA PRO A 196 5.03 -3.49 0.13
C PRO A 196 5.02 -3.64 1.66
N GLN A 197 4.08 -3.02 2.38
CA GLN A 197 4.10 -2.86 3.84
C GLN A 197 4.26 -4.19 4.59
N SER A 198 3.52 -5.22 4.17
CA SER A 198 3.57 -6.53 4.82
C SER A 198 4.89 -7.27 4.59
N ILE A 199 5.53 -7.05 3.44
CA ILE A 199 6.82 -7.65 3.08
C ILE A 199 7.95 -6.92 3.80
N LEU A 200 7.93 -5.58 3.81
CA LEU A 200 8.93 -4.76 4.49
C LEU A 200 8.99 -5.01 6.00
N LEU A 201 7.89 -5.47 6.59
CA LEU A 201 7.81 -5.83 8.00
C LEU A 201 8.17 -7.31 8.29
N GLN A 202 8.60 -8.09 7.29
CA GLN A 202 9.15 -9.43 7.51
C GLN A 202 10.53 -9.37 8.17
N THR A 203 10.86 -10.42 8.88
CA THR A 203 12.13 -10.54 9.62
C THR A 203 13.09 -11.50 8.92
N VAL A 204 14.40 -11.42 9.22
CA VAL A 204 15.39 -12.36 8.71
C VAL A 204 15.03 -13.80 9.09
N LYS A 205 14.55 -14.01 10.33
CA LYS A 205 14.12 -15.32 10.83
C LYS A 205 12.99 -15.96 10.02
N SER A 206 12.18 -15.13 9.34
CA SER A 206 11.11 -15.66 8.48
C SER A 206 11.63 -16.34 7.22
N GLY A 207 12.86 -16.03 6.79
CA GLY A 207 13.43 -16.43 5.50
C GLY A 207 12.81 -15.73 4.29
N TRP A 208 11.99 -14.69 4.54
CA TRP A 208 11.22 -13.94 3.54
C TRP A 208 11.55 -12.45 3.54
N LYS A 209 12.56 -12.03 4.28
CA LYS A 209 13.03 -10.66 4.22
C LYS A 209 13.81 -10.44 2.94
N PRO A 210 13.46 -9.43 2.12
CA PRO A 210 14.17 -9.15 0.88
C PRO A 210 15.64 -8.80 1.12
N TYR A 211 16.53 -9.42 0.35
CA TYR A 211 17.95 -9.09 0.30
C TYR A 211 18.19 -7.74 -0.36
N PHE A 212 17.46 -7.45 -1.44
CA PHE A 212 17.42 -6.14 -2.06
C PHE A 212 15.97 -5.73 -2.38
N ILE A 213 15.75 -4.41 -2.44
CA ILE A 213 14.47 -3.80 -2.75
C ILE A 213 14.69 -2.77 -3.84
N TYR A 214 13.87 -2.83 -4.88
CA TYR A 214 13.90 -1.85 -5.95
C TYR A 214 12.51 -1.30 -6.22
N TYR A 215 12.39 0.03 -6.29
CA TYR A 215 11.17 0.71 -6.73
C TYR A 215 11.36 1.22 -8.15
N PHE A 216 10.51 0.80 -9.07
CA PHE A 216 10.46 1.40 -10.40
C PHE A 216 9.38 2.47 -10.47
N ARG A 217 9.74 3.62 -11.02
CA ARG A 217 8.79 4.71 -11.21
C ARG A 217 7.84 4.42 -12.37
N PRO A 218 6.53 4.74 -12.24
CA PRO A 218 5.61 4.60 -13.35
C PRO A 218 6.00 5.51 -14.52
N GLY A 219 5.58 5.14 -15.73
CA GLY A 219 5.81 5.91 -16.95
C GLY A 219 5.01 7.22 -17.00
N LYS A 220 5.34 8.07 -17.97
CA LYS A 220 4.62 9.33 -18.22
C LYS A 220 3.15 9.04 -18.53
N GLY A 221 2.26 9.83 -17.95
CA GLY A 221 0.80 9.70 -18.12
C GLY A 221 0.12 8.78 -17.09
N TYR A 222 0.87 8.22 -16.15
CA TYR A 222 0.30 7.49 -15.03
C TYR A 222 -0.41 8.44 -14.06
N LEU A 223 -1.68 8.19 -13.79
CA LEU A 223 -2.45 8.86 -12.75
C LEU A 223 -2.39 8.02 -11.47
N GLY A 224 -1.62 8.45 -10.51
CA GLY A 224 -1.38 7.74 -9.25
C GLY A 224 -1.81 8.51 -8.03
N GLY A 225 -1.32 8.08 -6.85
CA GLY A 225 -1.70 8.66 -5.57
C GLY A 225 -1.45 10.17 -5.49
N ASN A 226 -0.34 10.66 -6.01
CA ASN A 226 -0.01 12.09 -5.99
C ASN A 226 -0.92 12.94 -6.90
N PHE A 227 -1.53 12.35 -7.91
CA PHE A 227 -2.54 13.01 -8.72
C PHE A 227 -3.87 13.12 -7.97
N PHE A 228 -4.36 12.02 -7.38
CA PHE A 228 -5.67 11.99 -6.74
C PHE A 228 -5.68 12.55 -5.31
N PHE A 229 -4.57 12.45 -4.59
CA PHE A 229 -4.48 12.78 -3.15
C PHE A 229 -3.34 13.74 -2.83
N PRO A 230 -3.28 14.91 -3.49
CA PRO A 230 -2.38 15.99 -3.07
C PRO A 230 -2.84 16.57 -1.72
N PRO A 231 -2.04 17.46 -1.07
CA PRO A 231 -2.40 18.08 0.21
C PRO A 231 -3.75 18.82 0.19
N GLU A 232 -4.09 19.44 -0.93
CA GLU A 232 -5.37 20.12 -1.14
C GLU A 232 -6.31 19.25 -1.99
N VAL A 233 -7.62 19.37 -1.77
CA VAL A 233 -8.62 18.62 -2.54
C VAL A 233 -8.60 19.11 -3.98
N PRO A 234 -8.24 18.27 -4.95
CA PRO A 234 -8.15 18.68 -6.35
C PRO A 234 -9.55 18.70 -7.02
N PRO A 235 -9.72 19.40 -8.14
CA PRO A 235 -11.03 19.62 -8.76
C PRO A 235 -11.71 18.34 -9.28
N TYR A 236 -10.98 17.26 -9.46
CA TYR A 236 -11.52 15.96 -9.87
C TYR A 236 -11.94 15.06 -8.71
N ILE A 237 -11.73 15.49 -7.47
CA ILE A 237 -12.31 14.84 -6.29
C ILE A 237 -13.56 15.60 -5.87
N VAL A 238 -14.70 14.93 -5.86
CA VAL A 238 -15.99 15.47 -5.43
C VAL A 238 -16.33 14.86 -4.07
N LEU A 239 -16.36 15.70 -3.04
CA LEU A 239 -16.69 15.24 -1.68
C LEU A 239 -18.20 15.03 -1.55
N THR A 240 -18.59 13.83 -1.12
CA THR A 240 -19.99 13.44 -0.82
C THR A 240 -20.23 13.41 0.67
N ASP A 241 -21.50 13.28 1.10
CA ASP A 241 -21.81 13.09 2.51
C ASP A 241 -21.28 11.75 3.04
N ASN A 242 -20.93 11.70 4.32
CA ASN A 242 -20.39 10.49 4.95
C ASN A 242 -21.41 9.35 5.03
N GLU A 243 -22.69 9.65 5.04
CA GLU A 243 -23.80 8.69 5.26
C GLU A 243 -24.59 8.43 3.98
N GLU A 244 -24.32 9.16 2.90
CA GLU A 244 -25.06 9.09 1.63
C GLU A 244 -25.26 7.66 1.10
N ALA A 245 -24.26 6.79 1.22
CA ALA A 245 -24.41 5.39 0.77
C ALA A 245 -25.43 4.61 1.58
N THR A 246 -25.61 4.95 2.85
CA THR A 246 -26.63 4.35 3.73
C THR A 246 -28.01 4.93 3.40
N ASP A 247 -28.07 6.22 3.14
CA ASP A 247 -29.30 6.93 2.82
C ASP A 247 -29.87 6.45 1.49
N ILE A 248 -29.05 6.28 0.45
CA ILE A 248 -29.46 5.71 -0.85
C ILE A 248 -30.17 4.36 -0.72
N LEU A 249 -29.73 3.51 0.22
CA LEU A 249 -30.33 2.18 0.42
C LEU A 249 -31.57 2.18 1.31
N ASN A 250 -31.70 3.17 2.20
CA ASN A 250 -32.76 3.24 3.19
C ASN A 250 -33.90 4.17 2.79
N ASP A 251 -33.65 5.17 1.94
CA ASP A 251 -34.63 6.16 1.56
C ASP A 251 -35.44 5.74 0.33
N GLU A 252 -36.73 6.09 0.32
CA GLU A 252 -37.60 5.93 -0.84
C GLU A 252 -37.22 6.91 -1.97
N GLU A 253 -36.72 8.10 -1.61
CA GLU A 253 -36.26 9.12 -2.55
C GLU A 253 -34.73 9.06 -2.73
N PHE A 254 -34.31 9.18 -3.98
CA PHE A 254 -32.89 9.20 -4.32
C PHE A 254 -32.26 10.55 -3.88
N PRO A 255 -31.17 10.56 -3.07
CA PRO A 255 -30.56 11.81 -2.62
C PRO A 255 -30.16 12.72 -3.80
N GLU A 256 -30.41 14.02 -3.69
CA GLU A 256 -30.16 14.97 -4.79
C GLU A 256 -28.68 15.18 -5.12
N ASN A 257 -27.77 14.82 -4.21
CA ASN A 257 -26.33 15.03 -4.34
C ASN A 257 -25.59 13.70 -4.59
N GLY A 258 -24.30 13.79 -4.78
CA GLY A 258 -23.40 12.63 -4.83
C GLY A 258 -23.67 11.66 -5.96
N LEU A 259 -24.44 10.61 -5.77
CA LEU A 259 -24.60 9.57 -6.80
C LEU A 259 -25.35 10.07 -8.04
N LYS A 260 -26.38 10.93 -7.91
CA LYS A 260 -27.05 11.56 -9.08
C LYS A 260 -26.05 12.40 -9.89
N VAL A 261 -25.25 13.22 -9.22
CA VAL A 261 -24.20 14.00 -9.87
C VAL A 261 -23.17 13.10 -10.53
N ALA A 262 -22.77 12.01 -9.89
CA ALA A 262 -21.82 11.06 -10.45
C ALA A 262 -22.36 10.35 -11.70
N LEU A 263 -23.65 9.97 -11.70
CA LEU A 263 -24.31 9.35 -12.84
C LEU A 263 -24.37 10.31 -14.04
N VAL A 264 -24.84 11.54 -13.84
CA VAL A 264 -24.88 12.54 -14.93
C VAL A 264 -23.48 12.92 -15.38
N THR A 265 -22.52 13.01 -14.48
CA THR A 265 -21.10 13.21 -14.82
C THR A 265 -20.60 12.09 -15.74
N HIS A 266 -20.89 10.83 -15.41
CA HIS A 266 -20.52 9.69 -16.24
C HIS A 266 -21.19 9.73 -17.62
N LEU A 267 -22.49 10.02 -17.68
CA LEU A 267 -23.23 10.11 -18.94
C LEU A 267 -22.62 11.17 -19.86
N LEU A 268 -22.37 12.37 -19.36
CA LEU A 268 -21.76 13.48 -20.12
C LEU A 268 -20.32 13.18 -20.55
N THR A 269 -19.53 12.57 -19.66
CA THR A 269 -18.16 12.11 -19.96
C THR A 269 -18.16 11.03 -21.03
N SER A 270 -19.09 10.07 -20.93
CA SER A 270 -19.26 9.01 -21.91
C SER A 270 -19.67 9.56 -23.28
N ALA A 271 -20.63 10.50 -23.33
CA ALA A 271 -21.03 11.14 -24.57
C ALA A 271 -19.85 11.83 -25.25
N HIS A 272 -19.05 12.58 -24.50
CA HIS A 272 -17.85 13.22 -25.04
C HIS A 272 -16.85 12.19 -25.61
N ILE A 273 -16.55 11.13 -24.88
CA ILE A 273 -15.60 10.10 -25.32
C ILE A 273 -16.10 9.39 -26.57
N MET A 274 -17.35 8.94 -26.57
CA MET A 274 -17.92 8.18 -27.67
C MET A 274 -18.06 9.04 -28.94
N LEU A 275 -18.55 10.26 -28.83
CA LEU A 275 -18.65 11.21 -29.98
C LEU A 275 -17.27 11.66 -30.49
N SER A 276 -16.21 11.55 -29.64
CA SER A 276 -14.83 11.80 -30.05
C SER A 276 -14.12 10.56 -30.61
N GLY A 277 -14.84 9.45 -30.86
CA GLY A 277 -14.33 8.24 -31.49
C GLY A 277 -13.80 7.19 -30.49
N GLY A 278 -14.09 7.32 -29.21
CA GLY A 278 -13.84 6.28 -28.21
C GLY A 278 -14.80 5.09 -28.32
N GLU A 279 -14.42 3.94 -27.80
CA GLU A 279 -15.23 2.70 -27.89
C GLU A 279 -15.83 2.27 -26.55
N VAL A 280 -15.35 2.83 -25.44
CA VAL A 280 -15.76 2.44 -24.09
C VAL A 280 -15.61 3.59 -23.10
N CYS A 281 -16.54 3.68 -22.15
CA CYS A 281 -16.40 4.50 -20.96
C CYS A 281 -17.01 3.77 -19.75
N ASN A 282 -16.23 3.63 -18.70
CA ASN A 282 -16.62 2.90 -17.49
C ASN A 282 -16.81 3.83 -16.30
N PHE A 283 -17.84 3.54 -15.51
CA PHE A 283 -18.09 4.11 -14.20
C PHE A 283 -18.07 3.01 -13.15
N LEU A 284 -17.27 3.15 -12.11
CA LEU A 284 -17.15 2.19 -11.03
C LEU A 284 -17.81 2.69 -9.74
N ILE A 285 -18.74 1.91 -9.23
CA ILE A 285 -19.42 2.16 -7.96
C ILE A 285 -19.00 1.10 -6.95
N HIS A 286 -18.40 1.56 -5.85
CA HIS A 286 -17.91 0.70 -4.76
C HIS A 286 -18.63 1.03 -3.44
N PRO A 287 -19.88 0.57 -3.25
CA PRO A 287 -20.70 1.00 -2.11
C PRO A 287 -20.34 0.27 -0.81
N SER A 288 -20.13 -1.05 -0.86
CA SER A 288 -19.89 -1.87 0.32
C SER A 288 -19.25 -3.23 -0.02
N MET A 289 -19.12 -4.10 0.99
CA MET A 289 -18.69 -5.50 0.81
C MET A 289 -19.86 -6.48 0.60
N LYS A 290 -21.10 -6.05 0.85
CA LYS A 290 -22.26 -6.92 0.86
C LYS A 290 -22.89 -6.99 -0.54
N THR A 291 -23.10 -8.19 -1.02
CA THR A 291 -23.64 -8.45 -2.38
C THR A 291 -25.09 -8.02 -2.56
N ASP A 292 -25.90 -8.09 -1.50
CA ASP A 292 -27.28 -7.58 -1.47
C ASP A 292 -27.34 -6.06 -1.71
N GLN A 293 -26.43 -5.33 -1.08
CA GLN A 293 -26.33 -3.88 -1.28
C GLN A 293 -25.91 -3.51 -2.70
N HIS A 294 -25.10 -4.33 -3.38
CA HIS A 294 -24.74 -4.09 -4.78
C HIS A 294 -25.95 -4.14 -5.71
N LYS A 295 -26.86 -5.10 -5.48
CA LYS A 295 -28.13 -5.19 -6.23
C LYS A 295 -29.01 -3.98 -5.96
N GLY A 296 -29.18 -3.59 -4.68
CA GLY A 296 -29.96 -2.42 -4.31
C GLY A 296 -29.45 -1.14 -4.99
N PHE A 297 -28.11 -0.94 -5.05
CA PHE A 297 -27.54 0.18 -5.79
C PHE A 297 -27.84 0.11 -7.29
N ALA A 298 -27.72 -1.07 -7.92
CA ALA A 298 -28.01 -1.23 -9.33
C ALA A 298 -29.49 -0.96 -9.66
N GLU A 299 -30.42 -1.39 -8.79
CA GLU A 299 -31.85 -1.13 -8.92
C GLU A 299 -32.15 0.37 -8.83
N LYS A 300 -31.61 1.05 -7.81
CA LYS A 300 -31.75 2.52 -7.65
C LYS A 300 -31.18 3.31 -8.84
N ILE A 301 -30.05 2.87 -9.41
CA ILE A 301 -29.48 3.48 -10.61
C ILE A 301 -30.45 3.32 -11.79
N GLY A 302 -31.01 2.13 -11.98
CA GLY A 302 -31.99 1.87 -13.04
C GLY A 302 -33.26 2.73 -12.90
N GLU A 303 -33.79 2.86 -11.66
CA GLU A 303 -34.90 3.76 -11.35
C GLU A 303 -34.56 5.21 -11.75
N TYR A 304 -33.41 5.70 -11.38
CA TYR A 304 -33.01 7.07 -11.68
C TYR A 304 -32.78 7.32 -13.19
N LEU A 305 -32.23 6.37 -13.92
CA LEU A 305 -32.12 6.48 -15.38
C LEU A 305 -33.52 6.56 -16.02
N ASN A 306 -34.50 5.80 -15.50
CA ASN A 306 -35.87 5.89 -15.95
C ASN A 306 -36.51 7.26 -15.62
N GLU A 307 -36.28 7.83 -14.43
CA GLU A 307 -36.72 9.17 -14.07
C GLU A 307 -36.20 10.22 -15.07
N ILE A 308 -34.92 10.13 -15.47
CA ILE A 308 -34.35 11.01 -16.50
C ILE A 308 -35.11 10.84 -17.83
N LEU A 309 -35.40 9.59 -18.23
CA LEU A 309 -36.17 9.35 -19.49
C LEU A 309 -37.59 9.87 -19.45
N TYR A 310 -38.24 9.94 -18.30
CA TYR A 310 -39.56 10.55 -18.17
C TYR A 310 -39.52 12.07 -18.20
N SER A 311 -38.44 12.67 -17.69
CA SER A 311 -38.33 14.14 -17.52
C SER A 311 -37.32 14.80 -18.47
N TYR A 312 -36.79 14.10 -19.47
CA TYR A 312 -35.70 14.62 -20.33
C TYR A 312 -36.03 15.87 -21.13
N GLU A 313 -37.32 16.13 -21.40
CA GLU A 313 -37.78 17.35 -22.07
C GLU A 313 -37.95 18.54 -21.12
N GLU A 314 -37.99 18.29 -19.81
CA GLU A 314 -38.19 19.33 -18.80
C GLU A 314 -36.94 20.21 -18.66
N ASP A 315 -37.18 21.52 -18.51
CA ASP A 315 -36.12 22.51 -18.34
C ASP A 315 -35.28 22.25 -17.07
N VAL A 316 -35.88 21.69 -16.01
CA VAL A 316 -35.19 21.34 -14.76
C VAL A 316 -34.13 20.26 -15.02
N THR A 317 -34.50 19.20 -15.72
CA THR A 317 -33.58 18.10 -16.06
C THR A 317 -32.44 18.58 -16.96
N LYS A 318 -32.76 19.33 -18.01
CA LYS A 318 -31.75 19.93 -18.91
C LYS A 318 -30.82 20.88 -18.16
N SER A 319 -31.34 21.72 -17.27
CA SER A 319 -30.56 22.66 -16.46
C SER A 319 -29.63 21.93 -15.50
N PHE A 320 -30.06 20.80 -14.91
CA PHE A 320 -29.22 19.98 -14.08
C PHE A 320 -28.05 19.38 -14.84
N PHE A 321 -28.31 18.76 -16.02
CA PHE A 321 -27.25 18.27 -16.91
C PHE A 321 -26.30 19.39 -17.32
N LYS A 322 -26.84 20.56 -17.69
CA LYS A 322 -26.06 21.72 -18.10
C LYS A 322 -25.13 22.20 -16.98
N SER A 323 -25.61 22.24 -15.76
CA SER A 323 -24.80 22.64 -14.59
C SER A 323 -23.59 21.72 -14.38
N ILE A 324 -23.76 20.41 -14.57
CA ILE A 324 -22.68 19.42 -14.47
C ILE A 324 -21.73 19.49 -15.66
N TYR A 325 -22.27 19.69 -16.86
CA TYR A 325 -21.48 19.92 -18.07
C TYR A 325 -20.55 21.13 -17.91
N ASP A 326 -21.05 22.23 -17.37
CA ASP A 326 -20.26 23.44 -17.16
C ASP A 326 -19.15 23.22 -16.13
N LYS A 327 -19.40 22.43 -15.07
CA LYS A 327 -18.36 21.99 -14.13
C LYS A 327 -17.30 21.08 -14.79
N LEU A 328 -17.68 20.22 -15.72
CA LEU A 328 -16.71 19.41 -16.48
C LEU A 328 -15.85 20.30 -17.37
N LYS A 329 -16.40 21.36 -17.94
CA LYS A 329 -15.66 22.33 -18.77
C LYS A 329 -14.63 23.14 -18.00
N GLU A 330 -14.73 23.26 -16.70
CA GLU A 330 -13.70 23.92 -15.87
C GLU A 330 -12.35 23.20 -15.98
N THR A 331 -12.36 21.86 -16.15
CA THR A 331 -11.14 21.06 -16.31
C THR A 331 -10.89 20.65 -17.76
N LYS A 332 -11.94 20.37 -18.54
CA LYS A 332 -11.88 19.97 -19.95
C LYS A 332 -12.43 21.06 -20.85
N SER A 333 -11.59 22.00 -21.25
CA SER A 333 -12.02 23.17 -22.06
C SER A 333 -12.64 22.80 -23.43
N LYS A 334 -12.14 21.73 -24.05
CA LYS A 334 -12.62 21.22 -25.33
C LYS A 334 -13.52 20.01 -25.11
N MET A 335 -14.82 20.24 -25.05
CA MET A 335 -15.83 19.19 -25.02
C MET A 335 -16.75 19.31 -26.25
N VAL A 336 -17.41 18.21 -26.64
CA VAL A 336 -18.50 18.23 -27.59
C VAL A 336 -19.60 19.19 -27.14
N ASP A 337 -20.40 19.73 -28.05
CA ASP A 337 -21.50 20.66 -27.67
C ASP A 337 -22.45 20.00 -26.67
N PHE A 338 -23.01 20.80 -25.78
CA PHE A 338 -23.94 20.31 -24.75
C PHE A 338 -25.16 19.63 -25.32
N ASN A 339 -25.78 20.24 -26.33
CA ASN A 339 -27.01 19.68 -26.94
C ASN A 339 -26.70 18.36 -27.64
N GLU A 340 -25.58 18.30 -28.37
CA GLU A 340 -25.14 17.07 -29.05
C GLU A 340 -24.88 15.94 -28.02
N ALA A 341 -24.20 16.25 -26.91
CA ALA A 341 -23.97 15.29 -25.84
C ALA A 341 -25.27 14.85 -25.17
N TYR A 342 -26.17 15.77 -24.90
CA TYR A 342 -27.46 15.49 -24.27
C TYR A 342 -28.35 14.61 -25.17
N GLU A 343 -28.49 14.95 -26.45
CA GLU A 343 -29.24 14.16 -27.41
C GLU A 343 -28.66 12.73 -27.56
N TYR A 344 -27.34 12.62 -27.61
CA TYR A 344 -26.65 11.33 -27.62
C TYR A 344 -27.02 10.50 -26.42
N ILE A 345 -26.96 11.07 -25.19
CA ILE A 345 -27.30 10.37 -23.95
C ILE A 345 -28.74 9.85 -23.98
N ILE A 346 -29.68 10.70 -24.38
CA ILE A 346 -31.09 10.33 -24.45
C ILE A 346 -31.33 9.22 -25.50
N ASP A 347 -30.63 9.26 -26.64
CA ASP A 347 -30.68 8.18 -27.62
C ASP A 347 -30.14 6.85 -27.06
N GLN A 348 -28.99 6.87 -26.34
CA GLN A 348 -28.44 5.67 -25.74
C GLN A 348 -29.40 5.09 -24.68
N MET A 349 -30.04 5.94 -23.88
CA MET A 349 -31.02 5.51 -22.87
C MET A 349 -32.30 4.94 -23.51
N LYS A 350 -32.85 5.58 -24.52
CA LYS A 350 -34.05 5.12 -25.26
C LYS A 350 -33.82 3.76 -25.94
N ASN A 351 -32.61 3.47 -26.35
CA ASN A 351 -32.23 2.23 -27.03
C ASN A 351 -31.64 1.17 -26.08
N ASP A 352 -31.70 1.37 -24.75
CA ASP A 352 -31.18 0.46 -23.71
C ASP A 352 -29.69 0.08 -23.93
N ARG A 353 -28.87 1.08 -24.30
CA ARG A 353 -27.43 0.89 -24.57
C ARG A 353 -26.50 1.27 -23.42
N ILE A 354 -27.05 1.53 -22.24
CA ILE A 354 -26.28 1.78 -21.01
C ILE A 354 -26.34 0.52 -20.17
N SER A 355 -25.19 -0.12 -19.97
CA SER A 355 -25.11 -1.37 -19.23
C SER A 355 -24.91 -1.13 -17.74
N ILE A 356 -25.79 -1.69 -16.90
CA ILE A 356 -25.59 -1.73 -15.42
C ILE A 356 -25.15 -3.16 -15.06
N LEU A 357 -23.91 -3.34 -14.64
CA LEU A 357 -23.31 -4.64 -14.37
C LEU A 357 -22.98 -4.78 -12.88
N VAL A 358 -23.55 -5.79 -12.23
CA VAL A 358 -23.22 -6.13 -10.84
C VAL A 358 -22.11 -7.18 -10.82
N LEU A 359 -20.92 -6.76 -10.47
CA LEU A 359 -19.73 -7.60 -10.45
C LEU A 359 -19.55 -8.28 -9.08
N ASN A 360 -19.83 -9.57 -9.02
CA ASN A 360 -19.71 -10.41 -7.83
C ASN A 360 -18.69 -11.52 -8.03
N SER A 361 -18.23 -12.14 -6.94
CA SER A 361 -17.34 -13.31 -6.98
C SER A 361 -17.94 -14.56 -7.69
N PHE A 362 -19.24 -14.52 -7.99
CA PHE A 362 -19.98 -15.57 -8.68
C PHE A 362 -20.27 -15.27 -10.16
N SER A 363 -19.84 -14.08 -10.66
CA SER A 363 -20.03 -13.75 -12.08
C SER A 363 -19.16 -14.62 -12.97
N SER A 364 -19.69 -15.05 -14.10
CA SER A 364 -18.95 -15.84 -15.10
C SER A 364 -17.88 -14.98 -15.81
N TYR A 365 -16.94 -15.63 -16.51
CA TYR A 365 -15.91 -14.93 -17.30
C TYR A 365 -16.54 -14.07 -18.40
N GLU A 366 -17.60 -14.54 -19.04
CA GLU A 366 -18.29 -13.82 -20.11
C GLU A 366 -18.97 -12.56 -19.59
N GLU A 367 -19.57 -12.60 -18.40
CA GLU A 367 -20.12 -11.42 -17.74
C GLU A 367 -19.05 -10.40 -17.33
N ASN A 368 -17.85 -10.86 -17.00
CA ASN A 368 -16.73 -10.00 -16.57
C ASN A 368 -15.97 -9.32 -17.73
N THR A 369 -16.31 -9.58 -18.99
CA THR A 369 -15.72 -8.92 -20.18
C THR A 369 -16.70 -7.97 -20.90
N GLN A 370 -17.93 -7.90 -20.44
CA GLN A 370 -18.96 -7.04 -21.06
C GLN A 370 -18.67 -5.54 -20.95
N TYR A 371 -17.73 -5.14 -20.07
CA TYR A 371 -17.33 -3.73 -19.89
C TYR A 371 -16.19 -3.26 -20.80
N ASP A 372 -15.78 -4.07 -21.78
CA ASP A 372 -14.71 -3.71 -22.72
C ASP A 372 -15.18 -2.81 -23.84
N LYS A 373 -16.50 -2.61 -24.01
CA LYS A 373 -17.14 -1.74 -25.00
C LYS A 373 -18.37 -1.05 -24.42
N GLY A 374 -18.73 0.10 -25.00
CA GLY A 374 -19.97 0.81 -24.68
C GLY A 374 -19.90 1.65 -23.40
N LEU A 375 -21.07 2.02 -22.91
CA LEU A 375 -21.27 2.81 -21.70
C LEU A 375 -21.64 1.88 -20.56
N ASN A 376 -20.78 1.78 -19.56
CA ASN A 376 -20.99 0.81 -18.50
C ASN A 376 -20.95 1.44 -17.11
N ILE A 377 -21.89 1.02 -16.27
CA ILE A 377 -21.98 1.33 -14.85
C ILE A 377 -21.72 0.02 -14.09
N LEU A 378 -20.61 -0.04 -13.39
CA LEU A 378 -20.11 -1.24 -12.74
C LEU A 378 -20.32 -1.12 -11.23
N VAL A 379 -21.16 -1.96 -10.65
CA VAL A 379 -21.43 -1.97 -9.21
C VAL A 379 -20.78 -3.21 -8.58
N GLY A 380 -19.93 -3.03 -7.58
CA GLY A 380 -19.30 -4.18 -6.96
C GLY A 380 -18.53 -3.90 -5.68
N GLY A 381 -18.04 -4.97 -5.08
CA GLY A 381 -17.32 -4.97 -3.81
C GLY A 381 -15.92 -5.57 -3.90
N ASN A 382 -15.64 -6.58 -3.07
CA ASN A 382 -14.32 -7.24 -3.03
C ASN A 382 -13.93 -7.96 -4.32
N SER A 383 -14.90 -8.36 -5.14
CA SER A 383 -14.66 -8.95 -6.46
C SER A 383 -13.98 -7.98 -7.43
N LEU A 384 -14.19 -6.67 -7.22
CA LEU A 384 -13.45 -5.61 -7.91
C LEU A 384 -12.00 -5.50 -7.42
N GLY A 385 -11.61 -6.34 -6.49
CA GLY A 385 -10.33 -6.38 -5.82
C GLY A 385 -9.14 -6.55 -6.78
N ARG A 386 -8.07 -7.13 -6.28
CA ARG A 386 -6.76 -7.24 -6.95
C ARG A 386 -6.83 -7.77 -8.39
N GLY A 387 -6.08 -7.14 -9.29
CA GLY A 387 -5.78 -7.66 -10.62
C GLY A 387 -6.79 -7.36 -11.74
N VAL A 388 -7.99 -6.87 -11.45
CA VAL A 388 -8.96 -6.49 -12.49
C VAL A 388 -8.62 -5.09 -13.04
N THR A 389 -8.64 -4.91 -14.34
CA THR A 389 -8.45 -3.61 -15.01
C THR A 389 -9.75 -3.24 -15.72
N PHE A 390 -10.18 -2.00 -15.57
CA PHE A 390 -11.35 -1.44 -16.24
C PHE A 390 -10.87 -0.40 -17.27
N PRO A 391 -11.00 -0.69 -18.58
CA PRO A 391 -10.56 0.25 -19.61
C PRO A 391 -11.37 1.54 -19.55
N GLN A 392 -10.73 2.68 -19.81
CA GLN A 392 -11.36 4.00 -19.83
C GLN A 392 -12.26 4.27 -18.61
N LEU A 393 -11.77 3.93 -17.40
CA LEU A 393 -12.47 4.21 -16.16
C LEU A 393 -12.34 5.70 -15.83
N GLN A 394 -13.40 6.47 -16.06
CA GLN A 394 -13.38 7.94 -15.92
C GLN A 394 -14.13 8.44 -14.69
N THR A 395 -15.13 7.69 -14.22
CA THR A 395 -15.93 8.08 -13.06
C THR A 395 -15.86 6.99 -11.99
N ILE A 396 -15.70 7.39 -10.73
CA ILE A 396 -15.67 6.47 -9.60
C ILE A 396 -16.52 7.05 -8.47
N TYR A 397 -17.39 6.22 -7.91
CA TYR A 397 -18.12 6.52 -6.68
C TYR A 397 -17.70 5.53 -5.60
N TYR A 398 -16.90 6.01 -4.66
CA TYR A 398 -16.29 5.18 -3.63
C TYR A 398 -16.75 5.62 -2.24
N CYS A 399 -17.65 4.88 -1.62
CA CYS A 399 -18.21 5.22 -0.31
C CYS A 399 -18.01 4.13 0.77
N ARG A 400 -17.30 3.06 0.42
CA ARG A 400 -17.02 1.98 1.36
C ARG A 400 -16.09 2.43 2.49
N VAL A 401 -16.59 2.43 3.72
CA VAL A 401 -15.81 2.67 4.94
C VAL A 401 -15.57 1.34 5.66
N ALA A 402 -14.30 1.00 5.90
CA ALA A 402 -13.93 -0.17 6.70
C ALA A 402 -13.90 0.20 8.19
N LYS A 403 -14.46 -0.65 9.08
CA LYS A 403 -14.38 -0.45 10.53
C LYS A 403 -12.93 -0.47 11.07
N SER A 404 -12.04 -1.20 10.41
CA SER A 404 -10.61 -1.30 10.75
C SER A 404 -9.81 -1.29 9.44
N PRO A 405 -9.54 -0.10 8.89
CA PRO A 405 -8.92 0.03 7.59
C PRO A 405 -7.48 -0.51 7.60
N GLN A 406 -7.13 -1.23 6.53
CA GLN A 406 -5.79 -1.72 6.26
C GLN A 406 -5.27 -1.01 5.02
N ALA A 407 -4.13 -0.36 5.12
CA ALA A 407 -3.61 0.52 4.07
C ALA A 407 -3.36 -0.22 2.76
N ASP A 408 -2.75 -1.41 2.81
CA ASP A 408 -2.51 -2.26 1.64
C ASP A 408 -3.80 -2.61 0.91
N THR A 409 -4.83 -3.03 1.65
CA THR A 409 -6.13 -3.42 1.08
C THR A 409 -6.87 -2.21 0.50
N MET A 410 -6.92 -1.10 1.24
CA MET A 410 -7.57 0.13 0.78
C MET A 410 -6.92 0.64 -0.50
N TRP A 411 -5.60 0.70 -0.52
CA TRP A 411 -4.84 1.22 -1.67
C TRP A 411 -5.01 0.38 -2.94
N GLN A 412 -5.03 -0.94 -2.82
CA GLN A 412 -5.27 -1.84 -3.94
C GLN A 412 -6.71 -1.79 -4.48
N HIS A 413 -7.67 -1.47 -3.62
CA HIS A 413 -9.07 -1.30 -4.02
C HIS A 413 -9.37 0.07 -4.63
N ALA A 414 -8.45 1.01 -4.57
CA ALA A 414 -8.57 2.34 -5.16
C ALA A 414 -8.39 2.31 -6.69
N ARG A 415 -9.25 1.67 -7.42
CA ARG A 415 -9.17 1.37 -8.86
C ARG A 415 -8.98 2.57 -9.79
N MET A 416 -8.92 3.79 -9.23
CA MET A 416 -8.73 5.03 -9.96
C MET A 416 -7.35 5.17 -10.63
N PHE A 417 -6.33 4.46 -10.17
CA PHE A 417 -4.98 4.57 -10.70
C PHE A 417 -4.84 3.95 -12.09
N GLY A 418 -3.95 4.45 -12.95
CA GLY A 418 -3.65 3.87 -14.26
C GLY A 418 -3.25 4.88 -15.33
N TYR A 419 -3.15 4.40 -16.59
CA TYR A 419 -2.68 5.18 -17.73
C TYR A 419 -3.78 5.59 -18.71
N ASP A 420 -4.79 4.76 -18.89
CA ASP A 420 -5.83 4.89 -19.92
C ASP A 420 -6.99 5.79 -19.47
N ARG A 421 -6.65 6.93 -18.88
CA ARG A 421 -7.61 7.88 -18.32
C ARG A 421 -7.34 9.28 -18.85
N ASP A 422 -8.39 10.01 -19.17
CA ASP A 422 -8.29 11.43 -19.44
C ASP A 422 -8.29 12.19 -18.10
N PRO A 423 -7.16 12.80 -17.69
CA PRO A 423 -7.07 13.47 -16.39
C PRO A 423 -8.06 14.61 -16.22
N ASP A 424 -8.42 15.28 -17.32
CA ASP A 424 -9.34 16.42 -17.29
C ASP A 424 -10.79 16.00 -17.09
N LEU A 425 -11.13 14.76 -17.47
CA LEU A 425 -12.47 14.18 -17.33
C LEU A 425 -12.64 13.29 -16.11
N MET A 426 -11.53 12.90 -15.43
CA MET A 426 -11.61 12.08 -14.22
C MET A 426 -12.46 12.75 -13.14
N ARG A 427 -13.40 11.99 -12.57
CA ARG A 427 -14.13 12.40 -11.36
C ARG A 427 -14.24 11.23 -10.38
N VAL A 428 -13.83 11.51 -9.14
CA VAL A 428 -13.91 10.54 -8.04
C VAL A 428 -14.77 11.13 -6.94
N PHE A 429 -15.88 10.49 -6.67
CA PHE A 429 -16.83 10.86 -5.63
C PHE A 429 -16.53 10.04 -4.39
N MET A 430 -16.29 10.69 -3.25
CA MET A 430 -16.01 10.01 -1.99
C MET A 430 -16.28 10.89 -0.76
N PRO A 431 -16.61 10.31 0.40
CA PRO A 431 -16.73 11.07 1.64
C PRO A 431 -15.40 11.69 2.10
N PRO A 432 -15.43 12.84 2.81
CA PRO A 432 -14.23 13.51 3.32
C PRO A 432 -13.34 12.61 4.19
N LYS A 433 -13.93 11.72 4.98
CA LYS A 433 -13.19 10.74 5.79
C LYS A 433 -12.36 9.78 4.94
N LEU A 434 -12.89 9.36 3.79
CA LEU A 434 -12.17 8.49 2.86
C LEU A 434 -11.07 9.26 2.12
N PHE A 435 -11.33 10.49 1.68
CA PHE A 435 -10.30 11.34 1.08
C PHE A 435 -9.11 11.50 2.03
N LYS A 436 -9.37 11.85 3.30
CA LYS A 436 -8.31 11.96 4.31
C LYS A 436 -7.55 10.64 4.48
N LEU A 437 -8.25 9.51 4.56
CA LEU A 437 -7.64 8.19 4.70
C LEU A 437 -6.73 7.86 3.52
N PHE A 438 -7.17 8.09 2.29
CA PHE A 438 -6.36 7.86 1.10
C PHE A 438 -5.17 8.83 1.01
N SER A 439 -5.34 10.09 1.43
CA SER A 439 -4.25 11.07 1.51
C SER A 439 -3.17 10.63 2.51
N ASP A 440 -3.56 10.11 3.67
CA ASP A 440 -2.65 9.57 4.68
C ASP A 440 -1.89 8.33 4.14
N ILE A 441 -2.58 7.44 3.42
CA ILE A 441 -1.94 6.28 2.76
C ILE A 441 -0.96 6.74 1.70
N ASN A 442 -1.34 7.71 0.85
CA ASN A 442 -0.47 8.27 -0.17
C ASN A 442 0.80 8.88 0.43
N ARG A 443 0.66 9.68 1.48
CA ARG A 443 1.79 10.27 2.20
C ARG A 443 2.75 9.19 2.71
N THR A 444 2.22 8.15 3.34
CA THR A 444 3.04 7.03 3.83
C THR A 444 3.74 6.28 2.70
N ASN A 445 3.03 6.01 1.59
CA ASN A 445 3.63 5.34 0.43
C ASN A 445 4.78 6.18 -0.14
N ASN A 446 4.64 7.50 -0.24
CA ASN A 446 5.71 8.40 -0.67
C ASN A 446 6.93 8.35 0.27
N ILE A 447 6.70 8.25 1.58
CA ILE A 447 7.79 8.10 2.57
C ILE A 447 8.50 6.75 2.40
N ILE A 448 7.76 5.67 2.20
CA ILE A 448 8.31 4.34 1.96
C ILE A 448 9.16 4.35 0.67
N ILE A 449 8.64 4.91 -0.41
CA ILE A 449 9.36 5.02 -1.69
C ILE A 449 10.67 5.79 -1.51
N LYS A 450 10.64 6.94 -0.84
CA LYS A 450 11.86 7.72 -0.55
C LYS A 450 12.87 6.93 0.29
N GLN A 451 12.41 6.15 1.26
CA GLN A 451 13.30 5.29 2.04
C GLN A 451 13.92 4.19 1.18
N ILE A 452 13.15 3.55 0.28
CA ILE A 452 13.66 2.53 -0.66
C ILE A 452 14.71 3.15 -1.59
N GLU A 453 14.45 4.32 -2.17
CA GLU A 453 15.38 5.00 -3.08
C GLU A 453 16.69 5.44 -2.39
N ASN A 454 16.65 5.72 -1.09
CA ASN A 454 17.81 6.15 -0.31
C ASN A 454 18.53 5.03 0.44
N ALA A 455 17.90 3.85 0.58
CA ALA A 455 18.45 2.72 1.31
C ALA A 455 19.14 1.75 0.36
N ASN A 456 20.44 1.56 0.51
CA ASN A 456 21.16 0.50 -0.22
C ASN A 456 20.76 -0.92 0.24
N ASN A 457 20.11 -1.06 1.40
CA ASN A 457 19.66 -2.33 1.97
C ASN A 457 18.34 -2.12 2.71
N GLY A 458 17.33 -3.01 2.52
CA GLY A 458 15.99 -2.93 3.11
C GLY A 458 15.89 -3.03 4.64
N ASN A 459 17.00 -2.87 5.38
CA ASN A 459 17.08 -3.19 6.80
C ASN A 459 16.47 -2.13 7.74
N ASP A 460 16.26 -0.88 7.28
CA ASP A 460 15.86 0.23 8.15
C ASP A 460 14.58 0.95 7.70
N ILE A 461 13.76 0.33 6.86
CA ILE A 461 12.52 0.95 6.39
C ILE A 461 11.49 0.95 7.53
N LYS A 462 10.98 2.14 7.85
CA LYS A 462 9.97 2.37 8.88
C LYS A 462 8.67 2.83 8.22
N ILE A 463 7.57 2.33 8.72
CA ILE A 463 6.24 2.58 8.15
C ILE A 463 5.43 3.40 9.15
N PHE A 464 4.93 4.54 8.70
CA PHE A 464 4.22 5.53 9.52
C PHE A 464 2.76 5.61 9.07
N TYR A 465 1.83 5.43 10.01
CA TYR A 465 0.40 5.61 9.76
C TYR A 465 -0.29 6.38 10.87
N PRO A 466 -1.34 7.14 10.58
CA PRO A 466 -2.22 7.70 11.60
C PRO A 466 -2.76 6.64 12.51
N THR A 467 -3.00 6.99 13.77
CA THR A 467 -3.61 6.09 14.74
C THR A 467 -4.95 5.55 14.21
N GLY A 468 -5.13 4.23 14.24
CA GLY A 468 -6.33 3.56 13.74
C GLY A 468 -6.20 3.00 12.31
N LEU A 469 -5.23 3.42 11.51
CA LEU A 469 -4.91 2.81 10.22
C LEU A 469 -3.80 1.76 10.40
N LYS A 470 -4.04 0.55 9.91
CA LYS A 470 -3.08 -0.56 9.99
C LYS A 470 -2.32 -0.71 8.67
N PRO A 471 -1.02 -1.06 8.71
CA PRO A 471 -0.25 -1.27 7.47
C PRO A 471 -0.80 -2.43 6.64
N THR A 472 -1.17 -3.53 7.30
CA THR A 472 -1.62 -4.78 6.67
C THR A 472 -2.40 -5.64 7.67
N ARG A 473 -2.71 -6.87 7.26
CA ARG A 473 -3.40 -7.87 8.07
C ARG A 473 -2.55 -8.32 9.28
N LYS A 474 -3.17 -8.41 10.45
CA LYS A 474 -2.52 -8.82 11.70
C LYS A 474 -1.85 -10.19 11.65
N ASN A 475 -2.42 -11.13 10.90
CA ASN A 475 -2.01 -12.54 10.88
C ASN A 475 -0.73 -12.79 10.07
N VAL A 476 -0.24 -11.83 9.29
CA VAL A 476 1.03 -11.92 8.55
C VAL A 476 2.19 -11.22 9.26
N LEU A 477 1.91 -10.45 10.31
CA LEU A 477 2.92 -9.78 11.12
C LEU A 477 3.27 -10.65 12.33
N ASP A 478 4.55 -10.93 12.50
CA ASP A 478 5.04 -11.59 13.72
C ASP A 478 5.00 -10.61 14.89
N LYS A 479 4.05 -10.80 15.79
CA LYS A 479 3.86 -9.95 16.97
C LYS A 479 5.09 -9.94 17.91
N LYS A 480 5.99 -10.90 17.78
CA LYS A 480 7.22 -10.95 18.58
C LYS A 480 8.34 -10.10 17.99
N SER A 481 8.27 -9.83 16.69
CA SER A 481 9.35 -9.21 15.93
C SER A 481 8.99 -7.85 15.34
N VAL A 482 7.69 -7.52 15.22
CA VAL A 482 7.24 -6.21 14.75
C VAL A 482 6.99 -5.30 15.95
N GLY A 483 7.78 -4.24 16.07
CA GLY A 483 7.57 -3.18 17.05
C GLY A 483 6.59 -2.14 16.52
N VAL A 484 5.80 -1.55 17.44
CA VAL A 484 4.87 -0.45 17.13
C VAL A 484 5.02 0.64 18.17
N TYR A 485 5.29 1.88 17.73
CA TYR A 485 5.13 3.07 18.56
C TYR A 485 3.87 3.81 18.12
N SER A 486 2.96 4.01 19.06
CA SER A 486 1.70 4.71 18.79
C SER A 486 1.87 6.21 18.97
N GLY A 487 1.36 6.98 18.02
CA GLY A 487 1.25 8.43 18.15
C GLY A 487 0.32 8.85 19.28
N GLY A 488 0.53 10.04 19.81
CA GLY A 488 -0.24 10.58 20.93
C GLY A 488 0.12 10.02 22.30
N VAL A 489 1.03 9.05 22.38
CA VAL A 489 1.50 8.42 23.62
C VAL A 489 2.82 9.03 24.08
N ASN A 490 2.99 9.16 25.40
CA ASN A 490 4.21 9.64 26.01
C ASN A 490 5.16 8.46 26.28
N TYR A 491 6.38 8.54 25.74
CA TYR A 491 7.43 7.53 25.90
C TYR A 491 8.59 8.07 26.70
N PHE A 492 8.94 7.42 27.79
CA PHE A 492 10.08 7.75 28.62
C PHE A 492 10.80 6.48 29.11
N PRO A 493 12.15 6.51 29.27
CA PRO A 493 12.90 5.36 29.75
C PRO A 493 12.69 5.14 31.23
N PHE A 494 12.54 3.88 31.64
CA PHE A 494 12.53 3.52 33.08
C PHE A 494 13.93 3.62 33.70
N TYR A 495 14.97 3.34 32.90
CA TYR A 495 16.38 3.40 33.31
C TYR A 495 17.13 4.32 32.33
N PRO A 496 16.94 5.65 32.46
CA PRO A 496 17.53 6.60 31.54
C PRO A 496 19.06 6.62 31.61
N VAL A 497 19.69 6.67 30.45
CA VAL A 497 21.13 6.81 30.27
C VAL A 497 21.41 8.10 29.49
N ASN A 498 22.30 8.94 30.06
CA ASN A 498 22.89 10.05 29.34
C ASN A 498 24.26 9.61 28.83
N LYS A 499 24.42 9.46 27.52
CA LYS A 499 25.69 9.03 26.89
C LYS A 499 26.79 10.06 27.11
N ASP A 500 26.43 11.35 27.07
CA ASP A 500 27.28 12.48 27.39
C ASP A 500 26.44 13.60 28.07
N ILE A 501 26.52 13.65 29.40
CA ILE A 501 25.76 14.64 30.17
C ILE A 501 26.29 16.05 29.98
N ASN A 502 27.61 16.23 29.75
CA ASN A 502 28.19 17.55 29.54
C ASN A 502 27.74 18.15 28.21
N ALA A 503 27.72 17.34 27.14
CA ALA A 503 27.19 17.76 25.86
C ALA A 503 25.68 18.10 25.93
N LEU A 504 24.90 17.35 26.73
CA LEU A 504 23.49 17.68 26.98
C LEU A 504 23.34 18.99 27.75
N ASP A 505 24.15 19.20 28.81
CA ASP A 505 24.14 20.43 29.58
C ASP A 505 24.54 21.63 28.72
N GLU A 506 25.53 21.50 27.84
CA GLU A 506 25.93 22.54 26.89
C GLU A 506 24.78 22.90 25.93
N ILE A 507 24.20 21.90 25.25
CA ILE A 507 23.09 22.13 24.31
C ILE A 507 21.89 22.76 25.02
N LEU A 508 21.54 22.27 26.20
CA LEU A 508 20.35 22.69 26.91
C LEU A 508 20.56 23.98 27.74
N SER A 509 21.79 24.43 27.92
CA SER A 509 22.11 25.71 28.63
C SER A 509 21.51 26.93 27.95
N ALA A 510 21.31 26.88 26.63
CA ALA A 510 20.69 27.96 25.85
C ALA A 510 19.17 28.12 26.10
N PHE A 511 18.56 27.22 26.85
CA PHE A 511 17.11 27.20 27.08
C PHE A 511 16.81 27.30 28.58
N GLU A 512 15.82 28.10 28.94
CA GLU A 512 15.28 28.18 30.30
C GLU A 512 14.16 27.14 30.53
N ASN A 513 13.50 27.19 31.71
CA ASN A 513 12.35 26.32 32.04
C ASN A 513 11.08 26.80 31.30
N ASP A 514 11.00 26.54 30.01
CA ASP A 514 9.89 26.99 29.17
C ASP A 514 9.65 26.00 28.02
N ILE A 515 8.80 26.40 27.07
CA ILE A 515 8.44 25.71 25.85
C ILE A 515 9.01 26.45 24.64
N TYR A 516 9.71 25.71 23.79
CA TYR A 516 10.36 26.26 22.61
C TYR A 516 9.92 25.55 21.35
N SER A 517 9.60 26.30 20.29
CA SER A 517 9.55 25.75 18.95
C SER A 517 10.97 25.61 18.42
N VAL A 518 11.37 24.41 18.08
CA VAL A 518 12.74 24.12 17.61
C VAL A 518 12.72 23.30 16.33
N ASN A 519 13.74 23.42 15.50
CA ASN A 519 13.90 22.54 14.37
C ASN A 519 14.08 21.10 14.84
N LEU A 520 13.44 20.15 14.19
CA LEU A 520 13.51 18.72 14.53
C LEU A 520 14.95 18.16 14.50
N LYS A 521 15.88 18.79 13.77
CA LYS A 521 17.31 18.44 13.81
C LYS A 521 17.92 18.61 15.21
N LEU A 522 17.47 19.62 15.96
CA LEU A 522 17.92 19.79 17.35
C LEU A 522 17.40 18.65 18.25
N ILE A 523 16.13 18.26 18.08
CA ILE A 523 15.55 17.14 18.81
C ILE A 523 16.32 15.85 18.51
N THR A 524 16.64 15.57 17.23
CA THR A 524 17.45 14.37 16.88
C THR A 524 18.84 14.41 17.53
N ARG A 525 19.50 15.58 17.58
CA ARG A 525 20.79 15.74 18.22
C ARG A 525 20.72 15.47 19.74
N ILE A 526 19.66 15.92 20.41
CA ILE A 526 19.42 15.63 21.82
C ILE A 526 19.18 14.12 22.02
N LEU A 527 18.38 13.50 21.18
CA LEU A 527 18.08 12.06 21.23
C LEU A 527 19.33 11.19 21.00
N ASP A 528 20.34 11.67 20.28
CA ASP A 528 21.61 10.96 20.09
C ASP A 528 22.38 10.77 21.41
N LEU A 529 22.20 11.68 22.33
CA LEU A 529 22.88 11.70 23.64
C LEU A 529 22.09 10.98 24.74
N LEU A 530 20.89 10.47 24.42
CA LEU A 530 19.98 9.82 25.35
C LEU A 530 19.78 8.33 24.97
N ASP A 531 19.60 7.49 26.01
CA ASP A 531 19.31 6.06 25.84
C ASP A 531 18.58 5.51 27.07
N SER A 532 18.34 4.19 27.09
CA SER A 532 17.88 3.43 28.24
C SER A 532 18.80 2.21 28.49
N GLU A 533 18.95 1.80 29.71
CA GLU A 533 19.65 0.52 30.06
C GLU A 533 18.82 -0.69 29.59
N THR A 534 17.53 -0.49 29.35
CA THR A 534 16.60 -1.54 28.95
C THR A 534 15.97 -1.20 27.59
N GLU A 535 15.34 -2.19 26.97
CA GLU A 535 14.70 -2.05 25.63
C GLU A 535 13.37 -1.30 25.67
N ASP A 536 12.97 -0.73 26.82
CA ASP A 536 11.72 -0.03 27.05
C ASP A 536 11.64 1.32 26.31
N TRP A 537 12.78 1.86 25.88
CA TRP A 537 12.86 3.12 25.17
C TRP A 537 13.99 3.09 24.12
N ASN A 538 13.68 3.42 22.88
CA ASN A 538 14.61 3.30 21.77
C ASN A 538 14.73 4.60 20.98
N ALA A 539 15.77 5.38 21.25
CA ALA A 539 16.05 6.65 20.58
C ALA A 539 16.16 6.52 19.05
N LYS A 540 16.68 5.39 18.54
CA LYS A 540 16.83 5.18 17.08
C LYS A 540 15.50 5.17 16.34
N VAL A 541 14.45 4.59 16.96
CA VAL A 541 13.12 4.54 16.34
C VAL A 541 12.51 5.95 16.29
N PHE A 542 12.57 6.70 17.38
CA PHE A 542 12.08 8.08 17.44
C PHE A 542 12.81 8.97 16.43
N LYS A 543 14.13 8.85 16.35
CA LYS A 543 14.94 9.55 15.33
C LYS A 543 14.57 9.16 13.92
N GLY A 544 14.30 7.89 13.67
CA GLY A 544 13.84 7.44 12.35
C GLY A 544 12.54 8.11 11.92
N PHE A 545 11.59 8.24 12.85
CA PHE A 545 10.35 9.00 12.63
C PHE A 545 10.65 10.47 12.29
N ILE A 546 11.44 11.14 13.14
CA ILE A 546 11.78 12.56 12.96
C ILE A 546 12.53 12.77 11.64
N ASN A 547 13.46 11.90 11.28
CA ASN A 547 14.21 11.99 10.03
C ASN A 547 13.30 11.84 8.79
N SER A 548 12.24 11.06 8.88
CA SER A 548 11.24 10.97 7.80
C SER A 548 10.50 12.29 7.61
N MET A 549 10.12 12.95 8.71
CA MET A 549 9.52 14.30 8.65
C MET A 549 10.50 15.33 8.06
N LEU A 550 11.78 15.26 8.46
CA LEU A 550 12.83 16.14 7.94
C LEU A 550 13.14 15.89 6.47
N ALA A 551 12.97 14.68 5.97
CA ALA A 551 13.11 14.36 4.54
C ALA A 551 11.99 14.98 3.70
N GLU A 552 10.79 15.09 4.24
CA GLU A 552 9.67 15.80 3.60
C GLU A 552 9.81 17.31 3.71
N ASN A 553 10.15 17.80 4.91
CA ASN A 553 10.32 19.21 5.20
C ASN A 553 11.57 19.44 6.08
N PRO A 554 12.72 19.85 5.48
CA PRO A 554 13.96 20.11 6.24
C PRO A 554 13.84 21.21 7.30
N SER A 555 12.80 22.04 7.24
CA SER A 555 12.50 23.10 8.22
C SER A 555 11.47 22.69 9.26
N ALA A 556 11.04 21.41 9.26
CA ALA A 556 10.04 20.92 10.20
C ALA A 556 10.42 21.21 11.65
N GLN A 557 9.45 21.67 12.41
CA GLN A 557 9.61 22.08 13.82
C GLN A 557 8.88 21.09 14.74
N GLY A 558 9.29 21.09 16.00
CA GLY A 558 8.64 20.41 17.10
C GLY A 558 8.76 21.23 18.37
N LYS A 559 8.20 20.75 19.46
CA LYS A 559 8.24 21.40 20.77
C LYS A 559 9.30 20.75 21.65
N LEU A 560 10.16 21.59 22.21
CA LEU A 560 11.11 21.23 23.24
C LEU A 560 10.65 21.88 24.56
N ILE A 561 10.33 21.06 25.55
CA ILE A 561 9.88 21.50 26.88
C ILE A 561 11.00 21.18 27.88
N ILE A 562 11.54 22.21 28.52
CA ILE A 562 12.61 22.07 29.51
C ILE A 562 12.05 22.21 30.91
N ARG A 563 12.44 21.28 31.79
CA ARG A 563 12.08 21.30 33.22
C ARG A 563 13.30 20.95 34.06
N ARG A 564 13.83 21.94 34.79
CA ARG A 564 14.94 21.77 35.74
C ARG A 564 14.44 21.68 37.16
N ASN A 565 15.32 21.26 38.06
CA ASN A 565 15.08 21.18 39.50
C ASN A 565 13.91 20.29 39.90
N ARG A 566 13.70 19.20 39.13
CA ARG A 566 12.70 18.20 39.44
C ARG A 566 13.29 17.14 40.40
N ASP A 567 12.66 17.01 41.55
CA ASP A 567 12.92 15.90 42.48
C ASP A 567 11.92 14.76 42.19
N ILE A 568 12.31 13.84 41.32
CA ILE A 568 11.49 12.71 40.94
C ILE A 568 12.04 11.47 41.60
N ALA A 569 11.26 10.84 42.50
CA ALA A 569 11.61 9.57 43.12
C ALA A 569 11.25 8.42 42.20
N LYS A 570 12.19 7.49 41.98
CA LYS A 570 11.97 6.26 41.20
C LYS A 570 10.81 5.45 41.81
N GLY A 571 9.80 5.17 41.05
CA GLY A 571 8.67 4.32 41.45
C GLY A 571 7.53 5.01 42.24
N THR A 572 7.59 6.30 42.53
CA THR A 572 6.59 7.01 43.33
C THR A 572 5.81 8.09 42.59
N GLY A 573 5.46 7.90 41.35
CA GLY A 573 4.66 8.88 40.62
C GLY A 573 4.82 8.80 39.11
N THR A 574 4.10 9.66 38.37
CA THR A 574 4.28 9.82 36.93
C THR A 574 5.43 10.80 36.68
N LEU A 575 6.30 10.50 35.73
CA LEU A 575 7.37 11.42 35.28
C LEU A 575 6.75 12.74 34.83
N LEU A 576 5.65 12.69 34.09
CA LEU A 576 4.92 13.85 33.62
C LEU A 576 4.00 14.43 34.70
N SER A 577 4.15 15.73 34.97
CA SER A 577 3.13 16.44 35.75
C SER A 577 1.83 16.51 34.95
N PRO A 578 0.67 16.66 35.63
CA PRO A 578 -0.60 16.90 34.94
C PRO A 578 -0.56 18.10 33.97
N ASN A 579 0.18 19.15 34.30
CA ASN A 579 0.35 20.32 33.46
C ASN A 579 1.18 20.01 32.21
N ASP A 580 2.30 19.30 32.35
CA ASP A 580 3.14 18.92 31.19
C ASP A 580 2.43 17.93 30.26
N ARG A 581 1.56 17.07 30.83
CA ARG A 581 0.71 16.18 30.04
C ARG A 581 -0.30 17.00 29.21
N LYS A 582 -0.96 17.98 29.85
CA LYS A 582 -1.92 18.87 29.21
C LYS A 582 -1.28 19.67 28.08
N LEU A 583 -0.09 20.23 28.33
CA LEU A 583 0.70 20.90 27.30
C LEU A 583 1.05 20.01 26.14
N GLY A 584 1.47 18.76 26.40
CA GLY A 584 1.73 17.79 25.34
C GLY A 584 0.47 17.44 24.49
N ASP A 585 -0.72 17.55 25.09
CA ASP A 585 -1.98 17.32 24.38
C ASP A 585 -2.42 18.55 23.54
N GLU A 586 -1.98 19.75 23.89
CA GLU A 586 -2.16 20.97 23.08
C GLU A 586 -1.41 20.89 21.74
N TYR A 587 -0.24 20.21 21.72
CA TYR A 587 0.60 20.03 20.53
C TYR A 587 0.52 18.62 19.93
N LYS A 588 -0.68 18.07 19.87
CA LYS A 588 -0.90 16.67 19.43
C LYS A 588 -0.46 16.35 17.99
N GLU A 589 -0.36 17.36 17.14
CA GLU A 589 0.07 17.23 15.75
C GLU A 589 1.58 17.48 15.55
N GLU A 590 2.31 17.73 16.65
CA GLU A 590 3.75 18.01 16.63
C GLU A 590 4.53 16.95 17.41
N VAL A 591 5.82 16.81 17.09
CA VAL A 591 6.75 16.08 17.96
C VAL A 591 7.01 16.92 19.19
N VAL A 592 6.75 16.37 20.36
CA VAL A 592 7.01 17.03 21.66
C VAL A 592 8.08 16.25 22.43
N LEU A 593 9.23 16.89 22.69
CA LEU A 593 10.24 16.35 23.57
C LEU A 593 10.23 17.16 24.87
N THR A 594 9.73 16.56 25.95
CA THR A 594 9.88 17.12 27.30
C THR A 594 11.11 16.50 27.93
N ILE A 595 12.02 17.33 28.46
CA ILE A 595 13.25 16.83 29.08
C ILE A 595 13.39 17.40 30.50
N TYR A 596 13.60 16.50 31.44
CA TYR A 596 13.66 16.78 32.87
C TYR A 596 15.09 16.66 33.39
N LYS A 597 15.66 17.71 33.99
CA LYS A 597 16.87 17.59 34.78
C LYS A 597 16.51 17.18 36.20
N VAL A 598 16.92 15.99 36.58
CA VAL A 598 16.74 15.46 37.94
C VAL A 598 17.94 15.84 38.75
N THR A 599 17.73 16.51 39.90
CA THR A 599 18.75 16.84 40.87
C THR A 599 18.58 15.99 42.12
N GLY A 600 19.33 15.04 42.29
CA GLY A 600 19.88 14.49 43.36
C GLY A 600 19.33 13.48 44.31
N ASN A 601 18.59 13.79 45.33
CA ASN A 601 18.55 12.96 46.55
C ASN A 601 17.51 11.82 46.58
N LYS A 602 16.60 11.76 45.61
CA LYS A 602 15.43 10.85 45.64
C LYS A 602 15.20 10.04 44.39
N GLY A 603 16.15 9.79 43.54
CA GLY A 603 15.92 8.96 42.40
C GLY A 603 17.19 8.62 41.65
N TRP A 604 17.15 7.49 40.93
CA TRP A 604 18.28 7.01 40.12
C TRP A 604 19.63 7.00 40.87
N ASN A 605 19.61 6.54 42.13
CA ASN A 605 20.81 6.40 43.00
C ASN A 605 21.61 7.71 43.23
N GLY A 606 20.94 8.85 43.30
CA GLY A 606 21.58 10.14 43.53
C GLY A 606 22.30 10.74 42.31
N LYS A 607 22.24 10.11 41.13
CA LYS A 607 22.85 10.64 39.92
C LYS A 607 22.04 11.81 39.37
N GLN A 608 22.72 12.88 38.99
CA GLN A 608 22.12 13.93 38.18
C GLN A 608 22.05 13.46 36.74
N LEU A 609 20.88 13.57 36.11
CA LEU A 609 20.71 13.19 34.70
C LEU A 609 19.51 13.88 34.06
N TRP A 610 19.52 13.88 32.73
CA TRP A 610 18.40 14.32 31.93
C TRP A 610 17.52 13.14 31.56
N ILE A 611 16.22 13.26 31.81
CA ILE A 611 15.23 12.22 31.50
C ILE A 611 14.34 12.75 30.40
N PRO A 612 14.32 12.10 29.22
CA PRO A 612 13.42 12.46 28.14
C PRO A 612 12.03 11.88 28.36
N ASN A 613 11.04 12.62 27.89
CA ASN A 613 9.72 12.08 27.53
C ASN A 613 9.38 12.59 26.14
N ILE A 614 9.28 11.67 25.20
CA ILE A 614 8.93 12.00 23.82
C ILE A 614 7.48 11.59 23.52
N LYS A 615 6.78 12.48 22.83
CA LYS A 615 5.46 12.25 22.28
C LYS A 615 5.53 12.51 20.78
N LEU A 616 5.17 11.53 20.00
CA LEU A 616 5.05 11.66 18.56
C LEU A 616 3.67 12.22 18.21
N PRO A 617 3.47 12.89 17.07
CA PRO A 617 2.16 13.27 16.60
C PRO A 617 1.22 12.06 16.49
N GLY A 618 -0.06 12.28 16.23
CA GLY A 618 -1.11 11.27 16.24
C GLY A 618 -0.96 10.12 15.23
N GLU A 619 0.28 9.67 14.99
CA GLU A 619 0.66 8.59 14.07
C GLU A 619 1.22 7.37 14.79
N SER A 620 1.09 6.19 14.15
CA SER A 620 1.71 4.96 14.63
C SER A 620 2.90 4.60 13.75
N VAL A 621 4.01 4.21 14.36
CA VAL A 621 5.25 3.80 13.67
C VAL A 621 5.40 2.30 13.78
N TYR A 622 5.49 1.63 12.64
CA TYR A 622 5.75 0.20 12.53
C TYR A 622 7.17 -0.06 12.05
N TYR A 623 7.85 -1.01 12.64
CA TYR A 623 9.21 -1.39 12.26
C TYR A 623 9.47 -2.86 12.52
N SER A 624 10.36 -3.48 11.75
CA SER A 624 10.85 -4.82 12.05
C SER A 624 11.89 -4.76 13.17
N GLY A 625 11.74 -5.59 14.19
CA GLY A 625 12.53 -5.56 15.42
C GLY A 625 13.99 -6.05 15.30
N GLU A 626 14.58 -6.04 14.10
CA GLU A 626 15.94 -6.55 13.85
C GLU A 626 17.07 -5.56 14.20
N GLY A 627 16.77 -4.48 14.88
CA GLY A 627 17.76 -3.59 15.49
C GLY A 627 18.08 -3.93 16.95
N MET A 628 17.53 -5.01 17.50
CA MET A 628 17.84 -5.48 18.85
C MET A 628 19.04 -6.43 18.82
N PRO A 629 20.00 -6.32 19.75
CA PRO A 629 21.14 -7.23 19.82
C PRO A 629 20.67 -8.67 19.93
N GLN A 630 21.17 -9.54 19.05
CA GLN A 630 20.97 -10.99 19.15
C GLN A 630 21.86 -11.59 20.24
N ASP A 631 21.81 -11.02 21.41
CA ASP A 631 22.47 -11.59 22.57
C ASP A 631 21.49 -12.49 23.32
N GLY A 632 21.58 -13.80 23.06
CA GLY A 632 20.74 -14.84 23.64
C GLY A 632 20.92 -15.02 25.18
N SER A 633 21.44 -14.02 25.90
CA SER A 633 21.78 -14.12 27.31
C SER A 633 20.89 -13.37 28.29
N SER A 634 19.85 -12.63 27.83
CA SER A 634 18.89 -12.08 28.78
C SER A 634 17.47 -12.52 28.51
N LYS A 635 17.08 -13.66 29.05
CA LYS A 635 15.70 -13.84 29.50
C LYS A 635 15.44 -12.86 30.62
N SER A 636 15.46 -11.55 30.38
CA SER A 636 14.87 -10.63 31.33
C SER A 636 13.35 -10.73 31.15
N ASN A 637 12.65 -11.03 32.24
CA ASN A 637 11.18 -11.05 32.34
C ASN A 637 10.53 -9.68 32.11
N TYR A 638 11.20 -8.78 31.43
CA TYR A 638 10.78 -7.44 31.02
C TYR A 638 10.58 -7.35 29.50
N GLN A 639 9.99 -8.40 28.92
CA GLN A 639 9.23 -8.21 27.72
C GLN A 639 7.99 -7.37 28.07
N TYR A 640 8.18 -6.14 28.51
CA TYR A 640 7.13 -5.16 28.48
C TYR A 640 6.77 -5.02 27.03
N ASP A 641 5.59 -5.39 26.81
CA ASP A 641 4.87 -5.38 25.57
C ASP A 641 4.90 -3.99 24.93
N LEU A 642 6.03 -3.66 24.31
CA LEU A 642 6.02 -2.91 23.08
C LEU A 642 5.24 -3.70 22.00
N LYS A 643 4.79 -4.87 22.36
CA LYS A 643 3.72 -5.64 21.74
C LYS A 643 2.40 -4.96 22.07
N VAL A 644 2.18 -3.80 21.46
CA VAL A 644 0.85 -3.22 21.44
C VAL A 644 -0.05 -4.30 20.87
N ASP A 645 -0.98 -4.77 21.68
CA ASP A 645 -2.06 -5.59 21.20
C ASP A 645 -2.73 -4.79 20.08
N LEU A 646 -2.52 -5.21 18.85
CA LEU A 646 -3.04 -4.54 17.67
C LEU A 646 -4.59 -4.41 17.73
N ASP A 647 -5.23 -5.13 18.67
CA ASP A 647 -6.66 -5.00 18.96
C ASP A 647 -6.98 -3.81 19.87
N LYS A 648 -6.00 -3.31 20.64
CA LYS A 648 -6.20 -2.22 21.62
C LYS A 648 -5.74 -0.85 21.15
N VAL A 649 -5.15 -0.73 19.98
CA VAL A 649 -4.75 0.59 19.40
C VAL A 649 -5.98 1.51 19.17
N SER A 650 -7.20 0.96 19.21
CA SER A 650 -8.45 1.73 19.12
C SER A 650 -8.98 2.24 20.46
N GLU A 651 -8.43 1.80 21.59
CA GLU A 651 -8.85 2.25 22.92
C GLU A 651 -7.83 3.24 23.47
N SER A 652 -8.32 4.29 24.10
CA SER A 652 -7.60 5.47 24.58
C SER A 652 -6.21 5.16 25.18
N PRO A 653 -5.13 5.82 24.73
CA PRO A 653 -3.75 5.58 25.17
C PRO A 653 -3.50 5.84 26.67
N ALA A 654 -4.41 6.49 27.35
CA ALA A 654 -4.27 6.88 28.77
C ALA A 654 -4.23 5.68 29.74
N SER A 655 -4.71 4.50 29.34
CA SER A 655 -4.77 3.32 30.23
C SER A 655 -3.48 2.52 30.30
N TYR A 656 -2.55 2.67 29.35
CA TYR A 656 -1.34 1.85 29.27
C TYR A 656 -0.24 2.26 30.28
N CYS A 657 -0.18 3.53 30.67
CA CYS A 657 0.79 3.98 31.66
C CYS A 657 0.47 3.60 33.11
N CYS A 658 -0.77 3.19 33.41
CA CYS A 658 -1.23 2.98 34.79
C CYS A 658 -1.33 1.51 35.23
N ASN A 659 -1.41 0.55 34.31
CA ASN A 659 -1.71 -0.84 34.67
C ASN A 659 -0.51 -1.75 34.97
N ASN A 660 0.74 -1.25 34.90
CA ASN A 660 1.93 -2.03 35.16
C ASN A 660 2.40 -2.01 36.65
N LYS A 661 1.51 -1.70 37.60
CA LYS A 661 1.81 -1.70 39.03
C LYS A 661 1.48 -3.01 39.76
N LYS A 662 1.10 -4.08 39.09
CA LYS A 662 0.61 -5.30 39.80
C LYS A 662 1.41 -6.57 39.58
N ASN A 663 2.64 -6.53 39.16
CA ASN A 663 3.49 -7.72 39.23
C ASN A 663 4.94 -7.31 39.45
N ILE A 664 5.27 -6.94 40.64
CA ILE A 664 6.55 -7.15 41.37
C ILE A 664 6.19 -7.62 42.78
#